data_5eab3511aec21c1de9299e935ff56862
#
_entry.id   5eab3511aec21c1de9299e935ff56862
#
_cell.length_a   1.000
_cell.length_b   1.000
_cell.length_c   1.000
_cell.angle_alpha   90.00
_cell.angle_beta   90.00
_cell.angle_gamma   90.00
#
_symmetry.space_group_name_H-M   'P 1'
#
loop_
_entity.id
_entity.type
_entity.pdbx_description
1 polymer ?
#
loop_
_entity_poly.entity_id
_entity_poly.type
_entity_poly.pdbx_seq_one_letter_code
_entity_poly.pdbx_strand_id
1 'polypeptide(L)'
;MDEIREPYIVQQSNEEALYTKLQKQTLEYVQRLSGTVWTDYNPHDPGVTLSEAANYALTEIDYKYSFPLIDYLVEEDRPFIPERFGLFPPKDVFGGSIVTLDDYKRLFLSSIPEITNLQIDFDALTGAYSVSFVKTPFKGEEEQIVKKIRTIYNENRNLCEWLDKVEVAKTETLFFESEFEIYPGEDPTTVLARVYWCILYYLSDNQDSVSSNKTRTEYELYKQLYNVEGVKNFHTCFLMKSGVPQSRFPDNSTLFIPSKMDDLDDIVIYCGKTKVKIDIDLFIERLRALSLSGRANNASETGRTELPTGMWHNIFDHYPIAHDMPDCYQLNPDEEIPASSFDAYIHLYDWVMKNGLEEIQILPRLLSINKEDNDFIYTERTIMLKNNYLDFLDKLYGIDSQPSWLLEDNSYGETPEEALYRRMRCLRNVTKLQRDRAKAKNINMLETKGNIPMIKEWFCLLIGIDPDDDHIVSNVLPKHNLLLIEREKHSSDIIRRVDSLLIEEKMMDADNVQDVSYVVLSEDSDEKKNEYMEMRKLLPFFNENLITADLFRNGTNLSNYKIVKSADDEYMLMYHHHEFAGWMNLGHGTDKSILETLANILRRYLRELNHECETLYVVEPVLADQSRPSELLIVLPAWTYRFHKARFREECCKLLRSIVPAHLTGKIFWISEKRMRKFEDYYHQLLRSYTNESLIEHKKLLLGALEEQLADAEYIQTLDDSN
;
A
#
# COMPACT_ATOMS: atom_id res chain seq x y z
N MET A 1 12.78 34.83 5.93
CA MET A 1 14.08 35.48 6.21
C MET A 1 15.02 34.35 6.53
N ASP A 2 15.82 33.99 5.54
CA ASP A 2 16.83 32.97 5.72
C ASP A 2 17.90 33.52 6.65
N GLU A 3 17.97 33.00 7.85
CA GLU A 3 19.12 33.21 8.71
C GLU A 3 20.32 32.57 8.02
N ILE A 4 21.13 33.40 7.39
CA ILE A 4 22.46 33.02 6.92
C ILE A 4 23.23 32.62 8.19
N ARG A 5 23.33 31.33 8.47
CA ARG A 5 24.20 30.82 9.53
C ARG A 5 25.62 31.15 9.08
N GLU A 6 26.22 32.14 9.73
CA GLU A 6 27.65 32.41 9.52
C GLU A 6 28.44 31.14 9.85
N PRO A 7 29.33 30.71 8.92
CA PRO A 7 30.21 29.58 9.23
C PRO A 7 31.14 29.99 10.38
N TYR A 8 31.01 29.29 11.50
CA TYR A 8 31.91 29.53 12.63
C TYR A 8 32.77 28.29 12.88
N ILE A 9 34.02 28.53 13.19
CA ILE A 9 34.96 27.49 13.59
C ILE A 9 34.65 27.15 15.03
N VAL A 10 34.20 25.93 15.28
CA VAL A 10 34.01 25.41 16.63
C VAL A 10 35.38 25.10 17.21
N GLN A 11 35.73 25.79 18.30
CA GLN A 11 36.93 25.47 19.04
C GLN A 11 36.74 24.06 19.65
N GLN A 12 37.59 23.11 19.27
CA GLN A 12 37.55 21.78 19.85
C GLN A 12 37.71 21.86 21.37
N SER A 13 36.90 21.12 22.10
CA SER A 13 37.08 20.89 23.53
C SER A 13 38.48 20.30 23.77
N ASN A 14 39.03 20.40 24.98
CA ASN A 14 40.38 19.94 25.41
C ASN A 14 40.66 18.43 25.18
N GLU A 15 39.94 17.76 24.32
CA GLU A 15 40.25 16.39 23.89
C GLU A 15 41.34 16.43 22.82
N GLU A 16 42.32 15.58 22.97
CA GLU A 16 43.44 15.38 22.03
C GLU A 16 42.85 15.13 20.61
N ALA A 17 43.20 15.97 19.62
CA ALA A 17 42.69 15.83 18.29
C ALA A 17 42.92 14.42 17.74
N LEU A 18 41.96 13.86 16.99
CA LEU A 18 42.06 12.49 16.46
C LEU A 18 43.38 12.25 15.73
N TYR A 19 43.84 13.21 14.92
CA TYR A 19 45.13 13.13 14.24
C TYR A 19 46.30 12.89 15.22
N THR A 20 46.39 13.67 16.29
CA THR A 20 47.47 13.52 17.30
C THR A 20 47.39 12.16 17.97
N LYS A 21 46.21 11.67 18.26
CA LYS A 21 45.99 10.33 18.85
C LYS A 21 46.42 9.23 17.88
N LEU A 22 46.04 9.31 16.59
CA LEU A 22 46.42 8.35 15.55
C LEU A 22 47.93 8.34 15.36
N GLN A 23 48.57 9.53 15.28
CA GLN A 23 50.00 9.67 15.11
C GLN A 23 50.76 8.97 16.26
N LYS A 24 50.35 9.22 17.50
CA LYS A 24 50.94 8.58 18.67
C LYS A 24 50.77 7.06 18.65
N GLN A 25 49.58 6.57 18.34
CA GLN A 25 49.33 5.13 18.24
C GLN A 25 50.14 4.49 17.11
N THR A 26 50.23 5.13 15.95
CA THR A 26 50.98 4.64 14.80
C THR A 26 52.46 4.50 15.18
N LEU A 27 53.08 5.52 15.78
CA LEU A 27 54.45 5.46 16.22
C LEU A 27 54.68 4.37 17.28
N GLU A 28 53.81 4.19 18.24
CA GLU A 28 53.85 3.12 19.23
C GLU A 28 53.78 1.73 18.56
N TYR A 29 52.92 1.53 17.58
CA TYR A 29 52.81 0.29 16.81
C TYR A 29 54.08 0.01 16.00
N VAL A 30 54.58 1.01 15.28
CA VAL A 30 55.79 0.90 14.46
C VAL A 30 57.00 0.58 15.34
N GLN A 31 57.15 1.24 16.47
CA GLN A 31 58.21 0.92 17.45
C GLN A 31 58.13 -0.53 17.91
N ARG A 32 56.94 -1.00 18.23
CA ARG A 32 56.74 -2.38 18.70
C ARG A 32 57.05 -3.43 17.62
N LEU A 33 56.69 -3.16 16.37
CA LEU A 33 56.80 -4.12 15.27
C LEU A 33 58.14 -4.10 14.58
N SER A 34 58.74 -2.93 14.40
CA SER A 34 59.96 -2.73 13.57
C SER A 34 61.08 -1.95 14.26
N GLY A 35 60.98 -1.68 15.57
CA GLY A 35 61.95 -0.88 16.34
C GLY A 35 63.37 -1.38 16.36
N THR A 36 63.65 -2.62 15.93
CA THR A 36 65.03 -3.16 15.74
C THR A 36 65.62 -2.76 14.40
N VAL A 37 64.82 -2.41 13.41
CA VAL A 37 65.23 -2.05 12.03
C VAL A 37 65.03 -0.57 11.77
N TRP A 38 63.91 -0.02 12.20
CA TRP A 38 63.55 1.39 12.07
C TRP A 38 63.71 2.08 13.43
N THR A 39 64.69 2.93 13.57
CA THR A 39 65.09 3.55 14.85
C THR A 39 64.94 5.07 14.90
N ASP A 40 64.72 5.73 13.76
CA ASP A 40 64.49 7.17 13.72
C ASP A 40 62.99 7.46 13.60
N TYR A 41 62.44 8.14 14.58
CA TYR A 41 61.02 8.53 14.66
C TYR A 41 60.83 10.05 14.64
N ASN A 42 61.85 10.77 14.15
CA ASN A 42 61.76 12.22 14.00
C ASN A 42 60.91 12.62 12.79
N PRO A 43 60.31 13.84 12.77
CA PRO A 43 59.46 14.30 11.69
C PRO A 43 60.11 14.35 10.28
N HIS A 44 61.44 14.28 10.22
CA HIS A 44 62.17 14.28 8.94
C HIS A 44 62.41 12.86 8.37
N ASP A 45 62.02 11.83 9.11
CA ASP A 45 62.11 10.46 8.60
C ASP A 45 61.05 10.17 7.56
N PRO A 46 61.38 9.56 6.40
CA PRO A 46 60.39 9.27 5.36
C PRO A 46 59.27 8.40 5.79
N GLY A 47 59.48 7.46 6.70
CA GLY A 47 58.45 6.58 7.24
C GLY A 47 57.48 7.33 8.15
N VAL A 48 57.97 8.33 8.92
CA VAL A 48 57.12 9.21 9.72
C VAL A 48 56.27 10.08 8.80
N THR A 49 56.84 10.67 7.76
CA THR A 49 56.11 11.47 6.75
C THR A 49 54.97 10.66 6.11
N LEU A 50 55.26 9.41 5.72
CA LEU A 50 54.23 8.51 5.15
C LEU A 50 53.13 8.22 6.15
N SER A 51 53.47 7.97 7.40
CA SER A 51 52.52 7.72 8.47
C SER A 51 51.64 8.95 8.80
N GLU A 52 52.22 10.14 8.68
CA GLU A 52 51.51 11.41 8.86
C GLU A 52 50.47 11.63 7.77
N ALA A 53 50.81 11.44 6.49
CA ALA A 53 49.92 11.52 5.37
C ALA A 53 48.77 10.49 5.48
N ALA A 54 49.09 9.24 5.81
CA ALA A 54 48.09 8.18 6.03
C ALA A 54 47.15 8.50 7.19
N ASN A 55 47.68 8.98 8.32
CA ASN A 55 46.85 9.39 9.47
C ASN A 55 45.95 10.59 9.17
N TYR A 56 46.43 11.53 8.36
CA TYR A 56 45.65 12.66 7.92
C TYR A 56 44.46 12.19 7.05
N ALA A 57 44.69 11.33 6.07
CA ALA A 57 43.65 10.74 5.25
C ALA A 57 42.62 9.94 6.08
N LEU A 58 43.05 9.25 7.14
CA LEU A 58 42.13 8.58 8.08
C LEU A 58 41.24 9.59 8.83
N THR A 59 41.77 10.77 9.18
CA THR A 59 40.95 11.81 9.82
C THR A 59 39.91 12.40 8.85
N GLU A 60 40.24 12.49 7.56
CA GLU A 60 39.29 12.91 6.54
C GLU A 60 38.12 11.90 6.41
N ILE A 61 38.44 10.60 6.42
CA ILE A 61 37.41 9.56 6.37
C ILE A 61 36.55 9.59 7.64
N ASP A 62 37.15 9.74 8.83
CA ASP A 62 36.39 9.85 10.07
C ASP A 62 35.42 11.05 10.04
N TYR A 63 35.88 12.18 9.52
CA TYR A 63 35.02 13.34 9.32
C TYR A 63 33.88 13.04 8.35
N LYS A 64 34.14 12.39 7.22
CA LYS A 64 33.11 12.00 6.24
C LYS A 64 32.13 10.96 6.81
N TYR A 65 32.51 10.22 7.84
CA TYR A 65 31.67 9.24 8.53
C TYR A 65 30.91 9.83 9.72
N SER A 66 31.19 11.07 10.11
CA SER A 66 30.64 11.70 11.31
C SER A 66 29.29 12.40 11.09
N PHE A 67 28.79 12.48 9.86
CA PHE A 67 27.54 13.13 9.57
C PHE A 67 26.33 12.35 10.11
N PRO A 68 25.20 13.02 10.38
CA PRO A 68 23.94 12.34 10.69
C PRO A 68 23.53 11.39 9.56
N LEU A 69 22.91 10.26 9.90
CA LEU A 69 22.46 9.27 8.90
C LEU A 69 21.62 9.87 7.77
N ILE A 70 20.80 10.86 8.11
CA ILE A 70 19.92 11.53 7.16
C ILE A 70 20.70 12.21 6.04
N ASP A 71 21.86 12.79 6.36
CA ASP A 71 22.70 13.50 5.39
C ASP A 71 23.28 12.54 4.33
N TYR A 72 23.52 11.28 4.68
CA TYR A 72 23.94 10.24 3.73
C TYR A 72 22.79 9.74 2.83
N LEU A 73 21.54 10.02 3.20
CA LEU A 73 20.36 9.63 2.44
C LEU A 73 19.85 10.73 1.50
N VAL A 74 20.47 11.92 1.54
CA VAL A 74 20.22 13.03 0.63
C VAL A 74 21.12 12.89 -0.59
N GLU A 75 20.56 13.09 -1.78
CA GLU A 75 21.30 13.20 -3.04
C GLU A 75 21.34 14.67 -3.49
N GLU A 76 22.30 15.05 -4.33
CA GLU A 76 22.52 16.44 -4.75
C GLU A 76 21.24 17.11 -5.28
N ASP A 77 20.46 16.38 -6.07
CA ASP A 77 19.24 16.86 -6.71
C ASP A 77 17.94 16.42 -5.99
N ARG A 78 18.03 15.69 -4.88
CA ARG A 78 16.87 15.09 -4.21
C ARG A 78 16.95 15.28 -2.71
N PRO A 79 16.00 16.03 -2.10
CA PRO A 79 15.93 16.15 -0.65
C PRO A 79 15.58 14.79 0.00
N PHE A 80 15.79 14.69 1.30
CA PHE A 80 15.36 13.52 2.05
C PHE A 80 13.84 13.34 1.99
N ILE A 81 13.39 12.23 1.44
CA ILE A 81 11.98 11.83 1.36
C ILE A 81 11.84 10.55 2.17
N PRO A 82 11.30 10.59 3.40
CA PRO A 82 11.22 9.44 4.29
C PRO A 82 10.52 8.22 3.67
N GLU A 83 9.46 8.45 2.90
CA GLU A 83 8.66 7.41 2.26
C GLU A 83 9.48 6.57 1.27
N ARG A 84 10.50 7.17 0.64
CA ARG A 84 11.46 6.47 -0.22
C ARG A 84 12.18 5.33 0.51
N PHE A 85 12.40 5.51 1.80
CA PHE A 85 13.08 4.56 2.68
C PHE A 85 12.11 3.71 3.51
N GLY A 86 10.81 3.78 3.22
CA GLY A 86 9.81 3.07 4.00
C GLY A 86 9.57 3.65 5.38
N LEU A 87 9.95 4.91 5.61
CA LEU A 87 9.72 5.64 6.84
C LEU A 87 8.55 6.59 6.62
N PHE A 88 7.39 6.21 7.11
CA PHE A 88 6.17 6.99 6.88
C PHE A 88 5.92 8.01 8.00
N PRO A 89 5.39 9.21 7.66
CA PRO A 89 5.08 10.23 8.66
C PRO A 89 3.97 9.75 9.61
N PRO A 90 3.93 10.27 10.86
CA PRO A 90 2.95 9.86 11.86
C PRO A 90 1.49 9.93 11.38
N LYS A 91 1.15 10.91 10.55
CA LYS A 91 -0.20 11.07 9.98
C LYS A 91 -0.63 9.87 9.11
N ASP A 92 0.33 9.21 8.45
CA ASP A 92 0.05 8.06 7.58
C ASP A 92 0.05 6.74 8.36
N VAL A 93 0.88 6.65 9.41
CA VAL A 93 0.95 5.48 10.29
C VAL A 93 -0.22 5.44 11.27
N PHE A 94 -0.53 6.59 11.91
CA PHE A 94 -1.57 6.70 12.93
C PHE A 94 -2.88 7.28 12.39
N GLY A 95 -2.95 7.57 11.09
CA GLY A 95 -4.19 7.98 10.44
C GLY A 95 -5.27 6.92 10.63
N GLY A 96 -6.42 7.29 11.20
CA GLY A 96 -7.55 6.39 11.36
C GLY A 96 -8.24 6.12 10.00
N SER A 97 -8.66 4.87 9.78
CA SER A 97 -9.68 4.56 8.77
C SER A 97 -11.06 4.92 9.30
N ILE A 98 -12.03 5.03 8.39
CA ILE A 98 -13.42 5.30 8.75
C ILE A 98 -14.05 3.98 9.18
N VAL A 99 -14.16 3.77 10.50
CA VAL A 99 -14.68 2.53 11.10
C VAL A 99 -15.85 2.78 12.03
N THR A 100 -15.79 3.87 12.82
CA THR A 100 -16.80 4.17 13.83
C THR A 100 -17.92 5.06 13.26
N LEU A 101 -19.07 5.08 13.95
CA LEU A 101 -20.18 5.99 13.63
C LEU A 101 -19.71 7.47 13.62
N ASP A 102 -18.83 7.80 14.56
CA ASP A 102 -18.28 9.15 14.69
C ASP A 102 -17.36 9.49 13.50
N ASP A 103 -16.60 8.52 12.97
CA ASP A 103 -15.77 8.73 11.78
C ASP A 103 -16.63 9.00 10.55
N TYR A 104 -17.69 8.22 10.33
CA TYR A 104 -18.65 8.47 9.26
C TYR A 104 -19.35 9.83 9.44
N LYS A 105 -19.73 10.18 10.67
CA LYS A 105 -20.35 11.47 10.96
C LYS A 105 -19.40 12.63 10.61
N ARG A 106 -18.14 12.56 11.03
CA ARG A 106 -17.12 13.56 10.69
C ARG A 106 -16.89 13.64 9.18
N LEU A 107 -16.81 12.49 8.51
CA LEU A 107 -16.62 12.43 7.07
C LEU A 107 -17.76 13.14 6.33
N PHE A 108 -19.02 12.84 6.65
CA PHE A 108 -20.15 13.46 5.98
C PHE A 108 -20.23 14.95 6.28
N LEU A 109 -20.05 15.37 7.53
CA LEU A 109 -20.09 16.78 7.91
C LEU A 109 -18.95 17.60 7.28
N SER A 110 -17.77 17.01 7.08
CA SER A 110 -16.65 17.70 6.41
C SER A 110 -16.81 17.77 4.89
N SER A 111 -17.37 16.72 4.29
CA SER A 111 -17.47 16.60 2.83
C SER A 111 -18.75 17.22 2.26
N ILE A 112 -19.82 17.37 3.05
CA ILE A 112 -21.13 17.83 2.60
C ILE A 112 -21.53 19.10 3.39
N PRO A 113 -21.17 20.30 2.90
CA PRO A 113 -21.49 21.55 3.59
C PRO A 113 -22.99 21.89 3.61
N GLU A 114 -23.80 21.15 2.88
CA GLU A 114 -25.25 21.30 2.86
C GLU A 114 -25.97 20.63 4.04
N ILE A 115 -25.25 19.93 4.91
CA ILE A 115 -25.79 19.26 6.09
C ILE A 115 -25.37 20.03 7.34
N THR A 116 -26.32 20.30 8.26
CA THR A 116 -26.05 20.89 9.57
C THR A 116 -25.86 19.83 10.64
N ASN A 117 -26.78 18.90 10.74
CA ASN A 117 -26.77 17.83 11.74
C ASN A 117 -26.96 16.49 11.06
N LEU A 118 -26.32 15.47 11.62
CA LEU A 118 -26.37 14.12 11.11
C LEU A 118 -26.47 13.13 12.26
N GLN A 119 -27.42 12.22 12.19
CA GLN A 119 -27.51 11.07 13.06
C GLN A 119 -27.31 9.81 12.22
N ILE A 120 -26.45 8.92 12.70
CA ILE A 120 -26.18 7.63 12.08
C ILE A 120 -26.52 6.56 13.09
N ASP A 121 -27.36 5.64 12.68
CA ASP A 121 -27.72 4.47 13.49
C ASP A 121 -27.20 3.22 12.76
N PHE A 122 -26.65 2.28 13.54
CA PHE A 122 -26.15 1.00 13.04
C PHE A 122 -26.94 -0.14 13.63
N ASP A 123 -27.51 -0.98 12.78
CA ASP A 123 -28.17 -2.20 13.17
C ASP A 123 -27.18 -3.38 13.08
N ALA A 124 -26.73 -3.86 14.23
CA ALA A 124 -25.80 -4.98 14.33
C ALA A 124 -26.37 -6.33 13.83
N LEU A 125 -27.69 -6.46 13.74
CA LEU A 125 -28.34 -7.69 13.27
C LEU A 125 -28.30 -7.83 11.75
N THR A 126 -28.35 -6.70 11.04
CA THR A 126 -28.36 -6.65 9.57
C THR A 126 -27.08 -6.09 8.97
N GLY A 127 -26.18 -5.52 9.79
CA GLY A 127 -24.98 -4.82 9.29
C GLY A 127 -25.31 -3.52 8.54
N ALA A 128 -26.52 -2.97 8.77
CA ALA A 128 -27.04 -1.83 8.03
C ALA A 128 -26.80 -0.51 8.74
N TYR A 129 -26.41 0.50 7.98
CA TYR A 129 -26.40 1.89 8.43
C TYR A 129 -27.67 2.60 7.98
N SER A 130 -28.25 3.39 8.87
CA SER A 130 -29.33 4.32 8.56
C SER A 130 -28.87 5.75 8.89
N VAL A 131 -29.02 6.66 7.92
CA VAL A 131 -28.56 8.04 8.06
C VAL A 131 -29.76 8.96 8.02
N SER A 132 -29.93 9.78 9.05
CA SER A 132 -30.88 10.89 9.08
C SER A 132 -30.14 12.21 9.18
N PHE A 133 -30.46 13.15 8.31
CA PHE A 133 -29.75 14.43 8.22
C PHE A 133 -30.67 15.63 8.29
N VAL A 134 -30.14 16.75 8.79
CA VAL A 134 -30.78 18.05 8.79
C VAL A 134 -30.10 18.92 7.74
N LYS A 135 -30.89 19.43 6.80
CA LYS A 135 -30.41 20.28 5.73
C LYS A 135 -30.05 21.67 6.22
N THR A 136 -28.94 22.22 5.73
CA THR A 136 -28.59 23.62 5.94
C THR A 136 -29.60 24.52 5.22
N PRO A 137 -30.12 25.58 5.88
CA PRO A 137 -30.94 26.55 5.23
C PRO A 137 -30.27 27.15 3.98
N PHE A 138 -31.02 27.34 2.92
CA PHE A 138 -30.57 27.93 1.64
C PHE A 138 -29.61 27.12 0.77
N LYS A 139 -29.24 25.89 1.15
CA LYS A 139 -28.30 25.08 0.39
C LYS A 139 -28.92 23.77 -0.11
N GLY A 140 -28.68 23.44 -1.38
CA GLY A 140 -28.86 22.14 -2.00
C GLY A 140 -30.29 21.58 -2.09
N GLU A 141 -30.51 20.66 -2.97
CA GLU A 141 -31.74 19.86 -3.08
C GLU A 141 -31.54 18.55 -2.29
N GLU A 142 -32.61 18.04 -1.68
CA GLU A 142 -32.56 16.83 -0.83
C GLU A 142 -32.06 15.61 -1.59
N GLU A 143 -32.52 15.43 -2.83
CA GLU A 143 -32.08 14.31 -3.66
C GLU A 143 -30.57 14.34 -3.96
N GLN A 144 -30.01 15.54 -4.17
CA GLN A 144 -28.58 15.70 -4.40
C GLN A 144 -27.76 15.39 -3.14
N ILE A 145 -28.26 15.78 -1.97
CA ILE A 145 -27.63 15.48 -0.68
C ILE A 145 -27.63 13.96 -0.44
N VAL A 146 -28.78 13.31 -0.63
CA VAL A 146 -28.92 11.84 -0.51
C VAL A 146 -27.93 11.14 -1.43
N LYS A 147 -27.82 11.58 -2.69
CA LYS A 147 -26.86 11.02 -3.65
C LYS A 147 -25.42 11.21 -3.21
N LYS A 148 -25.06 12.40 -2.69
CA LYS A 148 -23.71 12.66 -2.15
C LYS A 148 -23.39 11.76 -0.96
N ILE A 149 -24.32 11.59 0.00
CA ILE A 149 -24.15 10.71 1.15
C ILE A 149 -23.87 9.28 0.68
N ARG A 150 -24.70 8.75 -0.24
CA ARG A 150 -24.51 7.40 -0.78
C ARG A 150 -23.17 7.24 -1.51
N THR A 151 -22.77 8.23 -2.30
CA THR A 151 -21.49 8.20 -3.03
C THR A 151 -20.32 8.15 -2.05
N ILE A 152 -20.27 9.07 -1.08
CA ILE A 152 -19.19 9.14 -0.08
C ILE A 152 -19.16 7.89 0.78
N TYR A 153 -20.33 7.35 1.18
CA TYR A 153 -20.40 6.09 1.91
C TYR A 153 -19.78 4.94 1.12
N ASN A 154 -20.22 4.76 -0.15
CA ASN A 154 -19.74 3.67 -0.99
C ASN A 154 -18.22 3.73 -1.29
N GLU A 155 -17.63 4.93 -1.30
CA GLU A 155 -16.19 5.14 -1.44
C GLU A 155 -15.39 4.72 -0.20
N ASN A 156 -16.01 4.78 0.97
CA ASN A 156 -15.36 4.56 2.26
C ASN A 156 -15.92 3.37 3.04
N ARG A 157 -16.79 2.59 2.42
CA ARG A 157 -17.48 1.44 3.01
C ARG A 157 -16.50 0.36 3.47
N ASN A 158 -16.79 -0.24 4.62
CA ASN A 158 -16.12 -1.44 5.08
C ASN A 158 -16.81 -2.72 4.58
N LEU A 159 -16.10 -3.83 4.68
CA LEU A 159 -16.60 -5.16 4.27
C LEU A 159 -17.82 -5.56 5.09
N CYS A 160 -18.80 -6.13 4.40
CA CYS A 160 -20.06 -6.59 4.97
C CYS A 160 -20.94 -5.51 5.62
N GLU A 161 -20.66 -4.25 5.35
CA GLU A 161 -21.51 -3.12 5.73
C GLU A 161 -22.27 -2.58 4.52
N TRP A 162 -23.48 -2.04 4.75
CA TRP A 162 -24.29 -1.44 3.70
C TRP A 162 -25.17 -0.31 4.23
N LEU A 163 -25.55 0.62 3.34
CA LEU A 163 -26.38 1.75 3.68
C LEU A 163 -27.82 1.48 3.26
N ASP A 164 -28.71 1.29 4.24
CA ASP A 164 -30.13 1.00 4.02
C ASP A 164 -30.87 2.29 3.64
N LYS A 165 -31.02 3.21 4.59
CA LYS A 165 -31.84 4.40 4.46
C LYS A 165 -31.04 5.68 4.61
N VAL A 166 -31.40 6.66 3.79
CA VAL A 166 -30.95 8.04 3.94
C VAL A 166 -32.18 8.91 3.89
N GLU A 167 -32.51 9.52 5.01
CA GLU A 167 -33.76 10.27 5.18
C GLU A 167 -33.50 11.65 5.76
N VAL A 168 -34.37 12.59 5.49
CA VAL A 168 -34.37 13.90 6.16
C VAL A 168 -34.88 13.72 7.58
N ALA A 169 -34.11 14.15 8.58
CA ALA A 169 -34.49 14.04 9.97
C ALA A 169 -35.74 14.85 10.28
N LYS A 170 -36.60 14.33 11.14
CA LYS A 170 -37.70 15.12 11.71
C LYS A 170 -37.08 16.10 12.71
N THR A 171 -37.12 17.39 12.37
CA THR A 171 -36.53 18.44 13.17
C THR A 171 -37.53 19.09 14.10
N GLU A 172 -37.06 19.49 15.28
CA GLU A 172 -37.82 20.35 16.19
C GLU A 172 -37.49 21.80 15.88
N THR A 173 -38.48 22.58 15.46
CA THR A 173 -38.29 23.99 15.11
C THR A 173 -38.31 24.83 16.40
N LEU A 174 -37.25 25.60 16.60
CA LEU A 174 -37.12 26.58 17.68
C LEU A 174 -37.31 27.98 17.10
N PHE A 175 -38.06 28.84 17.82
CA PHE A 175 -38.26 30.23 17.49
C PHE A 175 -37.40 31.09 18.37
N PHE A 176 -36.75 32.09 17.81
CA PHE A 176 -35.88 33.00 18.52
C PHE A 176 -36.70 34.25 18.95
N GLU A 177 -36.77 34.47 20.25
CA GLU A 177 -37.41 35.64 20.87
C GLU A 177 -36.37 36.37 21.67
N SER A 178 -36.15 37.67 21.39
CA SER A 178 -35.04 38.42 22.00
C SER A 178 -35.27 39.93 21.95
N GLU A 179 -34.76 40.55 23.01
CA GLU A 179 -34.61 41.99 23.13
C GLU A 179 -33.15 42.32 23.44
N PHE A 180 -32.45 43.03 22.53
CA PHE A 180 -31.04 43.34 22.68
C PHE A 180 -30.65 44.72 22.15
N GLU A 181 -29.52 45.24 22.64
CA GLU A 181 -28.93 46.52 22.29
C GLU A 181 -27.67 46.33 21.44
N ILE A 182 -27.54 47.13 20.39
CA ILE A 182 -26.37 47.15 19.49
C ILE A 182 -25.51 48.38 19.74
N TYR A 183 -24.23 48.30 19.36
CA TYR A 183 -23.33 49.45 19.41
C TYR A 183 -23.76 50.55 18.42
N PRO A 184 -23.62 51.85 18.76
CA PRO A 184 -23.85 52.91 17.82
C PRO A 184 -22.94 52.86 16.61
N GLY A 185 -23.53 52.90 15.41
CA GLY A 185 -22.80 52.82 14.13
C GLY A 185 -22.82 51.45 13.45
N GLU A 186 -23.30 50.42 14.15
CA GLU A 186 -23.50 49.11 13.57
C GLU A 186 -24.84 49.04 12.80
N ASP A 187 -24.83 48.29 11.69
CA ASP A 187 -26.07 48.01 10.93
C ASP A 187 -26.90 46.94 11.64
N PRO A 188 -28.11 47.22 12.11
CA PRO A 188 -28.94 46.31 12.88
C PRO A 188 -29.29 45.05 12.12
N THR A 189 -29.45 45.12 10.81
CA THR A 189 -29.77 43.97 9.96
C THR A 189 -28.60 43.01 9.86
N THR A 190 -27.40 43.54 9.73
CA THR A 190 -26.16 42.74 9.72
C THR A 190 -25.87 42.08 11.08
N VAL A 191 -26.08 42.81 12.19
CA VAL A 191 -25.92 42.28 13.55
C VAL A 191 -26.93 41.17 13.81
N LEU A 192 -28.21 41.33 13.41
CA LEU A 192 -29.23 40.28 13.54
C LEU A 192 -28.82 39.03 12.73
N ALA A 193 -28.32 39.20 11.52
CA ALA A 193 -27.84 38.06 10.71
C ALA A 193 -26.67 37.31 11.37
N ARG A 194 -25.74 38.04 12.02
CA ARG A 194 -24.64 37.42 12.81
C ARG A 194 -25.16 36.66 14.03
N VAL A 195 -26.17 37.21 14.75
CA VAL A 195 -26.83 36.56 15.89
C VAL A 195 -27.50 35.25 15.43
N TYR A 196 -28.30 35.31 14.36
CA TYR A 196 -28.94 34.11 13.80
C TYR A 196 -27.93 33.08 13.34
N TRP A 197 -26.85 33.52 12.71
CA TRP A 197 -25.76 32.63 12.30
C TRP A 197 -25.09 31.97 13.50
N CYS A 198 -24.84 32.71 14.58
CA CYS A 198 -24.28 32.18 15.82
C CYS A 198 -25.19 31.08 16.40
N ILE A 199 -26.52 31.30 16.46
CA ILE A 199 -27.48 30.32 16.96
C ILE A 199 -27.49 29.06 16.04
N LEU A 200 -27.57 29.26 14.73
CA LEU A 200 -27.53 28.15 13.75
C LEU A 200 -26.25 27.34 13.87
N TYR A 201 -25.11 28.02 14.03
CA TYR A 201 -23.82 27.38 14.23
C TYR A 201 -23.74 26.61 15.53
N TYR A 202 -24.28 27.15 16.62
CA TYR A 202 -24.35 26.50 17.93
C TYR A 202 -25.25 25.25 17.91
N LEU A 203 -26.37 25.30 17.21
CA LEU A 203 -27.28 24.18 17.05
C LEU A 203 -26.77 23.13 16.05
N SER A 204 -25.77 23.45 15.22
CA SER A 204 -25.20 22.54 14.26
C SER A 204 -24.18 21.59 14.91
N ASP A 205 -24.05 20.39 14.36
CA ASP A 205 -22.97 19.47 14.67
C ASP A 205 -21.67 19.94 13.99
N ASN A 206 -20.72 20.36 14.78
CA ASN A 206 -19.37 20.70 14.31
C ASN A 206 -18.43 19.49 14.50
N GLN A 207 -17.34 19.44 13.74
CA GLN A 207 -16.33 18.38 13.89
C GLN A 207 -15.83 18.23 15.33
N ASP A 208 -15.72 19.34 16.06
CA ASP A 208 -15.29 19.37 17.45
C ASP A 208 -16.37 18.90 18.45
N SER A 209 -17.66 18.96 18.07
CA SER A 209 -18.76 18.54 18.94
C SER A 209 -19.03 17.03 18.88
N VAL A 210 -18.59 16.35 17.82
CA VAL A 210 -18.78 14.89 17.66
C VAL A 210 -18.05 14.08 18.74
N SER A 211 -16.94 14.59 19.24
CA SER A 211 -16.15 13.93 20.30
C SER A 211 -16.56 14.28 21.73
N SER A 212 -17.46 15.25 21.91
CA SER A 212 -17.97 15.64 23.22
C SER A 212 -19.49 15.42 23.27
N ASN A 213 -19.95 14.53 24.15
CA ASN A 213 -21.38 14.44 24.55
C ASN A 213 -21.83 15.74 25.25
N LYS A 214 -21.63 16.91 24.62
CA LYS A 214 -22.02 18.18 25.18
C LYS A 214 -23.52 18.34 25.02
N THR A 215 -24.23 18.31 26.15
CA THR A 215 -25.61 18.79 26.19
C THR A 215 -25.63 20.27 25.86
N ARG A 216 -26.28 20.62 24.74
CA ARG A 216 -26.47 22.02 24.32
C ARG A 216 -27.41 22.70 25.30
N THR A 217 -26.93 23.76 26.00
CA THR A 217 -27.68 24.47 27.02
C THR A 217 -27.85 25.93 26.67
N GLU A 218 -28.91 26.54 27.16
CA GLU A 218 -29.19 27.98 27.06
C GLU A 218 -28.00 28.82 27.54
N TYR A 219 -27.39 28.45 28.66
CA TYR A 219 -26.28 29.18 29.25
C TYR A 219 -25.03 29.25 28.32
N GLU A 220 -24.68 28.14 27.69
CA GLU A 220 -23.57 28.11 26.73
C GLU A 220 -23.87 28.94 25.47
N LEU A 221 -25.10 28.89 24.99
CA LEU A 221 -25.54 29.70 23.86
C LEU A 221 -25.45 31.20 24.21
N TYR A 222 -25.93 31.61 25.40
CA TYR A 222 -25.83 32.96 25.90
C TYR A 222 -24.42 33.46 25.88
N LYS A 223 -23.47 32.66 26.36
CA LYS A 223 -22.04 33.02 26.38
C LYS A 223 -21.47 33.29 24.99
N GLN A 224 -21.92 32.54 23.98
CA GLN A 224 -21.51 32.74 22.57
C GLN A 224 -22.17 34.01 21.99
N LEU A 225 -23.43 34.24 22.26
CA LEU A 225 -24.18 35.38 21.74
C LEU A 225 -23.60 36.71 22.24
N TYR A 226 -23.13 36.76 23.48
CA TYR A 226 -22.45 37.97 24.02
C TYR A 226 -21.13 38.32 23.30
N ASN A 227 -20.51 37.35 22.62
CA ASN A 227 -19.28 37.57 21.86
C ASN A 227 -19.54 37.93 20.40
N VAL A 228 -20.83 38.03 19.97
CA VAL A 228 -21.17 38.40 18.60
C VAL A 228 -20.82 39.87 18.35
N GLU A 229 -20.03 40.12 17.32
CA GLU A 229 -19.61 41.46 16.93
C GLU A 229 -20.82 42.36 16.60
N GLY A 230 -20.86 43.53 17.22
CA GLY A 230 -21.95 44.49 17.08
C GLY A 230 -23.01 44.42 18.18
N VAL A 231 -23.07 43.38 18.98
CA VAL A 231 -23.98 43.25 20.12
C VAL A 231 -23.38 43.90 21.34
N LYS A 232 -24.14 44.77 22.00
CA LYS A 232 -23.74 45.46 23.24
C LYS A 232 -24.24 44.72 24.49
N ASN A 233 -25.54 44.36 24.50
CA ASN A 233 -26.15 43.68 25.63
C ASN A 233 -27.46 42.99 25.20
N PHE A 234 -27.78 41.85 25.83
CA PHE A 234 -29.09 41.20 25.72
C PHE A 234 -29.92 41.53 26.97
N HIS A 235 -31.15 42.01 26.77
CA HIS A 235 -32.14 42.18 27.84
C HIS A 235 -32.93 40.89 28.06
N THR A 236 -33.37 40.26 26.94
CA THR A 236 -34.00 38.95 26.95
C THR A 236 -33.48 38.15 25.76
N CYS A 237 -33.38 36.84 25.91
CA CYS A 237 -32.96 35.96 24.84
C CYS A 237 -33.48 34.54 25.12
N PHE A 238 -34.41 34.07 24.34
CA PHE A 238 -35.02 32.76 24.53
C PHE A 238 -35.12 32.03 23.19
N LEU A 239 -34.92 30.74 23.21
CA LEU A 239 -35.32 29.83 22.15
C LEU A 239 -36.61 29.12 22.58
N MET A 240 -37.67 29.39 21.87
CA MET A 240 -39.02 28.94 22.22
C MET A 240 -39.40 27.72 21.41
N LYS A 241 -40.01 26.74 22.06
CA LYS A 241 -40.69 25.61 21.39
C LYS A 241 -42.17 25.62 21.78
N SER A 242 -43.06 25.80 20.81
CA SER A 242 -44.51 25.88 21.07
C SER A 242 -44.87 26.91 22.20
N GLY A 243 -44.19 28.05 22.22
CA GLY A 243 -44.46 29.11 23.20
C GLY A 243 -43.83 28.86 24.62
N VAL A 244 -42.95 27.86 24.79
CA VAL A 244 -42.27 27.56 26.04
C VAL A 244 -40.75 27.70 25.87
N PRO A 245 -40.06 28.48 26.72
CA PRO A 245 -38.62 28.62 26.62
C PRO A 245 -37.91 27.30 26.96
N GLN A 246 -36.88 26.96 26.17
CA GLN A 246 -36.14 25.74 26.32
C GLN A 246 -34.78 26.00 26.94
N SER A 247 -34.45 25.34 28.05
CA SER A 247 -33.14 25.40 28.72
C SER A 247 -32.11 24.40 28.16
N ARG A 248 -32.56 23.39 27.45
CA ARG A 248 -31.72 22.37 26.77
C ARG A 248 -32.24 22.15 25.38
N PHE A 249 -31.34 21.98 24.42
CA PHE A 249 -31.67 21.83 23.01
C PHE A 249 -31.34 20.41 22.54
N PRO A 250 -32.34 19.66 22.02
CA PRO A 250 -32.10 18.36 21.38
C PRO A 250 -31.20 18.46 20.15
N ASP A 251 -30.50 17.37 19.81
CA ASP A 251 -29.58 17.34 18.66
C ASP A 251 -30.25 17.53 17.31
N ASN A 252 -31.55 17.28 17.21
CA ASN A 252 -32.34 17.49 16.01
C ASN A 252 -33.08 18.85 15.98
N SER A 253 -32.65 19.81 16.80
CA SER A 253 -33.23 21.17 16.82
C SER A 253 -32.77 21.99 15.62
N THR A 254 -33.68 22.73 15.02
CA THR A 254 -33.41 23.71 13.96
C THR A 254 -34.04 25.06 14.32
N LEU A 255 -33.39 26.14 13.89
CA LEU A 255 -33.92 27.49 14.12
C LEU A 255 -34.87 27.88 13.00
N PHE A 256 -36.03 28.44 13.38
CA PHE A 256 -36.91 29.08 12.42
C PHE A 256 -36.26 30.31 11.81
N ILE A 257 -36.25 30.41 10.50
CA ILE A 257 -35.72 31.58 9.78
C ILE A 257 -36.90 32.43 9.29
N PRO A 258 -36.98 33.69 9.78
CA PRO A 258 -38.02 34.60 9.36
C PRO A 258 -38.02 34.82 7.84
N SER A 259 -39.20 34.77 7.23
CA SER A 259 -39.41 35.01 5.80
C SER A 259 -40.27 36.25 5.51
N LYS A 260 -40.99 36.74 6.53
CA LYS A 260 -41.85 37.91 6.49
C LYS A 260 -41.58 38.83 7.67
N MET A 261 -41.94 40.09 7.54
CA MET A 261 -41.77 41.06 8.62
C MET A 261 -42.51 40.69 9.91
N ASP A 262 -43.70 40.08 9.79
CA ASP A 262 -44.51 39.64 10.93
C ASP A 262 -43.79 38.54 11.74
N ASP A 263 -42.89 37.80 11.13
CA ASP A 263 -42.10 36.75 11.78
C ASP A 263 -41.00 37.31 12.69
N LEU A 264 -40.74 38.63 12.65
CA LEU A 264 -39.77 39.38 13.43
C LEU A 264 -40.35 40.17 14.58
N ASP A 265 -41.67 40.09 14.80
CA ASP A 265 -42.35 40.85 15.84
C ASP A 265 -41.82 40.56 17.26
N ASP A 266 -41.37 39.34 17.49
CA ASP A 266 -40.80 38.90 18.76
C ASP A 266 -39.30 39.27 18.97
N ILE A 267 -38.75 40.01 17.98
CA ILE A 267 -37.34 40.46 18.04
C ILE A 267 -37.29 42.00 18.09
N VAL A 268 -36.77 42.51 19.19
CA VAL A 268 -36.63 43.93 19.39
C VAL A 268 -35.19 44.35 19.49
N ILE A 269 -34.72 45.24 18.62
CA ILE A 269 -33.36 45.72 18.58
C ILE A 269 -33.34 47.22 18.95
N TYR A 270 -32.47 47.59 19.90
CA TYR A 270 -32.24 48.96 20.31
C TYR A 270 -30.85 49.45 19.86
N CYS A 271 -30.79 50.65 19.37
CA CYS A 271 -29.59 51.48 19.26
C CYS A 271 -29.69 52.64 20.23
N GLY A 272 -29.07 52.50 21.39
CA GLY A 272 -29.28 53.42 22.52
C GLY A 272 -30.70 53.33 23.06
N LYS A 273 -31.50 54.39 22.90
CA LYS A 273 -32.91 54.45 23.36
C LYS A 273 -33.93 54.26 22.23
N THR A 274 -33.47 54.03 21.01
CA THR A 274 -34.35 54.02 19.84
C THR A 274 -34.52 52.58 19.31
N LYS A 275 -35.77 52.14 19.12
CA LYS A 275 -36.10 50.90 18.46
C LYS A 275 -35.80 51.04 16.98
N VAL A 276 -35.02 50.10 16.43
CA VAL A 276 -34.56 50.12 15.03
C VAL A 276 -35.39 49.14 14.20
N LYS A 277 -35.71 49.52 12.94
CA LYS A 277 -36.38 48.67 11.99
C LYS A 277 -35.35 47.83 11.25
N ILE A 278 -35.73 46.58 10.93
CA ILE A 278 -34.93 45.59 10.22
C ILE A 278 -35.43 45.50 8.78
N ASP A 279 -34.56 45.35 7.82
CA ASP A 279 -34.88 44.99 6.45
C ASP A 279 -34.74 43.45 6.28
N ILE A 280 -35.87 42.79 6.01
CA ILE A 280 -35.93 41.33 5.97
C ILE A 280 -35.21 40.75 4.73
N ASP A 281 -35.27 41.44 3.60
CA ASP A 281 -34.62 40.95 2.37
C ASP A 281 -33.12 41.04 2.51
N LEU A 282 -32.62 42.13 3.06
CA LEU A 282 -31.20 42.33 3.40
C LEU A 282 -30.72 41.35 4.50
N PHE A 283 -31.58 41.08 5.50
CA PHE A 283 -31.29 40.07 6.54
C PHE A 283 -31.07 38.68 5.93
N ILE A 284 -31.96 38.21 5.07
CA ILE A 284 -31.88 36.93 4.40
C ILE A 284 -30.61 36.84 3.53
N GLU A 285 -30.29 37.92 2.81
CA GLU A 285 -29.10 38.00 1.95
C GLU A 285 -27.82 37.89 2.81
N ARG A 286 -27.73 38.63 3.93
CA ARG A 286 -26.59 38.60 4.84
C ARG A 286 -26.44 37.25 5.54
N LEU A 287 -27.54 36.66 6.01
CA LEU A 287 -27.53 35.33 6.62
C LEU A 287 -27.08 34.27 5.64
N ARG A 288 -27.52 34.35 4.39
CA ARG A 288 -27.08 33.47 3.28
C ARG A 288 -25.58 33.63 3.05
N ALA A 289 -25.05 34.84 2.98
CA ALA A 289 -23.63 35.10 2.79
C ALA A 289 -22.79 34.51 3.93
N LEU A 290 -23.20 34.68 5.19
CA LEU A 290 -22.55 34.10 6.36
C LEU A 290 -22.59 32.56 6.33
N SER A 291 -23.72 31.96 5.93
CA SER A 291 -23.83 30.51 5.84
C SER A 291 -22.92 29.91 4.77
N LEU A 292 -22.59 30.64 3.72
CA LEU A 292 -21.67 30.22 2.65
C LEU A 292 -20.21 30.32 3.05
N SER A 293 -19.84 31.35 3.84
CA SER A 293 -18.45 31.61 4.24
C SER A 293 -18.00 30.86 5.50
N GLY A 294 -18.93 30.51 6.38
CA GLY A 294 -18.62 30.09 7.76
C GLY A 294 -18.00 28.72 7.96
N ARG A 295 -17.87 27.87 6.92
CA ARG A 295 -17.25 26.53 7.03
C ARG A 295 -15.91 26.36 6.30
N ALA A 296 -15.48 27.36 5.54
CA ALA A 296 -14.26 27.25 4.73
C ALA A 296 -12.95 27.31 5.52
N ASN A 297 -12.96 27.75 6.81
CA ASN A 297 -11.76 28.10 7.54
C ASN A 297 -11.37 27.16 8.71
N ASN A 298 -12.07 26.05 8.93
CA ASN A 298 -11.78 25.16 10.07
C ASN A 298 -11.07 23.85 9.70
N ALA A 299 -10.37 23.80 8.58
CA ALA A 299 -9.27 22.84 8.48
C ALA A 299 -8.16 23.35 9.40
N SER A 300 -8.24 22.99 10.69
CA SER A 300 -7.11 23.19 11.61
C SER A 300 -5.92 22.49 10.95
N GLU A 301 -4.91 23.26 10.59
CA GLU A 301 -3.56 22.77 10.34
C GLU A 301 -3.10 22.12 11.65
N THR A 302 -3.51 20.88 11.87
CA THR A 302 -2.92 20.03 12.91
C THR A 302 -1.43 20.01 12.63
N GLY A 303 -0.68 20.47 13.62
CA GLY A 303 0.72 20.82 13.56
C GLY A 303 1.52 20.03 12.56
N ARG A 304 2.06 20.74 11.58
CA ARG A 304 3.08 20.19 10.69
C ARG A 304 4.24 19.76 11.56
N THR A 305 4.38 18.46 11.78
CA THR A 305 5.63 17.93 12.30
C THR A 305 6.68 18.25 11.26
N GLU A 306 7.61 19.17 11.59
CA GLU A 306 8.73 19.47 10.70
C GLU A 306 9.54 18.18 10.55
N LEU A 307 9.52 17.62 9.35
CA LEU A 307 10.34 16.46 9.04
C LEU A 307 11.79 16.92 8.89
N PRO A 308 12.77 16.13 9.36
CA PRO A 308 14.17 16.45 9.14
C PRO A 308 14.47 16.47 7.64
N THR A 309 15.14 17.50 7.18
CA THR A 309 15.40 17.71 5.75
C THR A 309 16.72 17.11 5.28
N GLY A 310 17.69 16.88 6.20
CA GLY A 310 19.05 16.50 5.86
C GLY A 310 19.79 17.60 5.09
N MET A 311 21.11 17.43 4.96
CA MET A 311 21.97 18.30 4.19
C MET A 311 22.85 17.45 3.29
N TRP A 312 22.86 17.75 1.99
CA TRP A 312 23.78 17.06 1.07
C TRP A 312 25.23 17.49 1.33
N HIS A 313 26.11 16.49 1.39
CA HIS A 313 27.55 16.67 1.49
C HIS A 313 28.23 15.90 0.36
N ASN A 314 29.21 16.50 -0.31
CA ASN A 314 30.04 15.80 -1.25
C ASN A 314 31.08 14.96 -0.50
N ILE A 315 30.69 13.77 -0.04
CA ILE A 315 31.54 12.84 0.71
C ILE A 315 32.30 11.88 -0.20
N PHE A 316 32.01 11.89 -1.51
CA PHE A 316 32.47 10.85 -2.44
C PHE A 316 33.78 11.21 -3.12
N ASP A 317 34.16 12.49 -3.13
CA ASP A 317 35.45 12.91 -3.64
C ASP A 317 36.54 12.40 -2.72
N HIS A 318 37.28 11.41 -3.20
CA HIS A 318 38.46 10.91 -2.52
C HIS A 318 39.66 11.77 -2.88
N TYR A 319 40.33 12.31 -1.87
CA TYR A 319 41.59 13.03 -2.04
C TYR A 319 42.76 12.04 -1.88
N PRO A 320 43.49 11.69 -2.95
CA PRO A 320 44.56 10.72 -2.89
C PRO A 320 45.68 11.12 -1.91
N ILE A 321 46.16 10.18 -1.13
CA ILE A 321 47.25 10.38 -0.16
C ILE A 321 48.49 10.94 -0.85
N ALA A 322 48.73 10.59 -2.13
CA ALA A 322 49.85 11.03 -2.91
C ALA A 322 49.90 12.57 -3.05
N HIS A 323 48.82 13.28 -2.96
CA HIS A 323 48.79 14.76 -2.97
C HIS A 323 49.40 15.39 -1.71
N ASP A 324 49.36 14.67 -0.56
CA ASP A 324 49.92 15.11 0.70
C ASP A 324 51.40 14.75 0.83
N MET A 325 51.96 14.03 -0.16
CA MET A 325 53.36 13.62 -0.15
C MET A 325 54.25 14.61 -0.88
N PRO A 326 55.49 14.83 -0.43
CA PRO A 326 56.44 15.71 -1.08
C PRO A 326 56.75 15.30 -2.53
N ASP A 327 56.93 16.27 -3.45
CA ASP A 327 57.18 16.07 -4.88
C ASP A 327 58.43 15.23 -5.16
N CYS A 328 59.37 15.14 -4.20
CA CYS A 328 60.60 14.33 -4.33
C CYS A 328 60.31 12.82 -4.47
N TYR A 329 59.12 12.34 -4.08
CA TYR A 329 58.73 10.93 -4.23
C TYR A 329 58.22 10.61 -5.65
N GLN A 330 57.93 11.62 -6.50
CA GLN A 330 57.49 11.48 -7.90
C GLN A 330 56.29 10.55 -8.04
N LEU A 331 55.27 10.79 -7.22
CA LEU A 331 53.99 10.09 -7.26
C LEU A 331 53.06 10.71 -8.28
N ASN A 332 52.24 9.90 -8.91
CA ASN A 332 51.21 10.36 -9.89
C ASN A 332 49.78 10.08 -9.33
N PRO A 333 49.26 10.98 -8.50
CA PRO A 333 47.97 10.78 -7.85
C PRO A 333 46.78 10.66 -8.78
N ASP A 334 46.87 11.26 -10.00
CA ASP A 334 45.77 11.33 -10.95
C ASP A 334 45.79 10.20 -12.01
N GLU A 335 46.82 9.33 -12.01
CA GLU A 335 46.95 8.23 -12.96
C GLU A 335 46.56 6.88 -12.36
N GLU A 336 45.74 6.11 -13.08
CA GLU A 336 45.35 4.76 -12.64
C GLU A 336 46.48 3.73 -12.60
N ILE A 337 47.52 3.98 -13.41
CA ILE A 337 48.69 3.07 -13.52
C ILE A 337 49.85 3.65 -12.70
N PRO A 338 50.28 2.95 -11.64
CA PRO A 338 51.37 3.42 -10.81
C PRO A 338 52.69 3.55 -11.58
N ALA A 339 53.36 4.68 -11.40
CA ALA A 339 54.64 4.96 -12.05
C ALA A 339 55.82 4.19 -11.40
N SER A 340 55.68 3.81 -10.15
CA SER A 340 56.74 3.13 -9.39
C SER A 340 56.15 2.10 -8.40
N SER A 341 57.01 1.25 -7.85
CA SER A 341 56.61 0.29 -6.78
C SER A 341 56.12 0.99 -5.51
N PHE A 342 56.66 2.18 -5.21
CA PHE A 342 56.23 2.99 -4.10
C PHE A 342 54.88 3.63 -4.37
N ASP A 343 54.66 4.11 -5.54
CA ASP A 343 53.40 4.65 -6.02
C ASP A 343 52.28 3.56 -5.93
N ALA A 344 52.58 2.36 -6.42
CA ALA A 344 51.68 1.22 -6.29
C ALA A 344 51.31 0.88 -4.82
N TYR A 345 52.25 1.09 -3.92
CA TYR A 345 52.02 0.87 -2.49
C TYR A 345 51.07 1.94 -1.91
N ILE A 346 51.24 3.20 -2.29
CA ILE A 346 50.34 4.29 -1.87
C ILE A 346 48.92 4.09 -2.45
N HIS A 347 48.81 3.72 -3.72
CA HIS A 347 47.54 3.41 -4.35
C HIS A 347 46.73 2.30 -3.64
N LEU A 348 47.40 1.38 -2.96
CA LEU A 348 46.74 0.36 -2.15
C LEU A 348 45.95 0.96 -0.98
N TYR A 349 46.50 1.99 -0.31
CA TYR A 349 45.77 2.69 0.77
C TYR A 349 44.60 3.49 0.20
N ASP A 350 44.84 4.24 -0.90
CA ASP A 350 43.79 4.99 -1.57
C ASP A 350 42.64 4.08 -2.03
N TRP A 351 42.96 2.89 -2.55
CA TRP A 351 41.96 1.89 -2.92
C TRP A 351 41.11 1.43 -1.73
N VAL A 352 41.71 1.16 -0.56
CA VAL A 352 40.97 0.79 0.64
C VAL A 352 40.05 1.91 1.11
N MET A 353 40.54 3.16 1.08
CA MET A 353 39.75 4.34 1.48
C MET A 353 38.61 4.62 0.49
N LYS A 354 38.87 4.56 -0.80
CA LYS A 354 37.88 4.74 -1.86
C LYS A 354 36.75 3.71 -1.77
N ASN A 355 37.09 2.43 -1.56
CA ASN A 355 36.10 1.37 -1.37
C ASN A 355 35.20 1.64 -0.17
N GLY A 356 35.76 2.15 0.94
CA GLY A 356 34.97 2.53 2.12
C GLY A 356 33.95 3.64 1.81
N LEU A 357 34.35 4.64 1.03
CA LEU A 357 33.45 5.72 0.62
C LEU A 357 32.39 5.24 -0.40
N GLU A 358 32.75 4.34 -1.31
CA GLU A 358 31.80 3.73 -2.26
C GLU A 358 30.70 2.93 -1.53
N GLU A 359 31.03 2.27 -0.40
CA GLU A 359 30.01 1.57 0.42
C GLU A 359 28.96 2.53 1.00
N ILE A 360 29.34 3.78 1.34
CA ILE A 360 28.38 4.80 1.78
C ILE A 360 27.56 5.32 0.61
N GLN A 361 28.15 5.46 -0.55
CA GLN A 361 27.50 5.96 -1.74
C GLN A 361 26.28 5.11 -2.15
N ILE A 362 26.34 3.83 -1.93
CA ILE A 362 25.22 2.93 -2.25
C ILE A 362 24.09 2.97 -1.22
N LEU A 363 24.29 3.57 -0.03
CA LEU A 363 23.29 3.58 1.04
C LEU A 363 21.91 4.11 0.62
N PRO A 364 21.78 5.25 -0.09
CA PRO A 364 20.47 5.74 -0.52
C PRO A 364 19.72 4.73 -1.38
N ARG A 365 20.43 4.04 -2.27
CA ARG A 365 19.86 2.99 -3.13
C ARG A 365 19.61 1.71 -2.35
N LEU A 366 20.55 1.30 -1.52
CA LEU A 366 20.44 0.10 -0.69
C LEU A 366 19.24 0.18 0.25
N LEU A 367 19.00 1.32 0.89
CA LEU A 367 17.89 1.49 1.84
C LEU A 367 16.58 1.90 1.17
N SER A 368 16.59 2.35 -0.09
CA SER A 368 15.36 2.70 -0.81
C SER A 368 14.46 1.49 -1.05
N ILE A 369 13.16 1.65 -0.81
CA ILE A 369 12.15 0.64 -1.15
C ILE A 369 11.45 0.91 -2.50
N ASN A 370 11.88 1.95 -3.25
CA ASN A 370 11.36 2.26 -4.57
C ASN A 370 12.03 1.39 -5.64
N LYS A 371 11.25 0.98 -6.64
CA LYS A 371 11.76 0.16 -7.73
C LYS A 371 12.80 0.90 -8.59
N GLU A 372 12.59 2.19 -8.81
CA GLU A 372 13.41 3.04 -9.67
C GLU A 372 14.85 3.21 -9.16
N ASP A 373 15.06 3.08 -7.85
CA ASP A 373 16.36 3.23 -7.21
C ASP A 373 17.18 1.92 -7.17
N ASN A 374 16.62 0.82 -7.67
CA ASN A 374 17.21 -0.52 -7.54
C ASN A 374 17.83 -1.05 -8.85
N ASP A 375 18.24 -0.15 -9.76
CA ASP A 375 18.92 -0.51 -11.01
C ASP A 375 20.43 -0.83 -10.82
N PHE A 376 20.83 -1.33 -9.65
CA PHE A 376 22.20 -1.75 -9.42
C PHE A 376 22.31 -3.28 -9.34
N ILE A 377 23.51 -3.78 -9.64
CA ILE A 377 23.78 -5.22 -9.59
C ILE A 377 23.75 -5.70 -8.14
N TYR A 378 22.83 -6.58 -7.83
CA TYR A 378 22.75 -7.22 -6.52
C TYR A 378 23.84 -8.28 -6.36
N THR A 379 24.71 -8.08 -5.39
CA THR A 379 25.64 -9.12 -4.90
C THR A 379 25.02 -9.83 -3.70
N GLU A 380 25.51 -11.01 -3.33
CA GLU A 380 25.05 -11.73 -2.13
C GLU A 380 25.11 -10.84 -0.88
N ARG A 381 26.18 -10.02 -0.77
CA ARG A 381 26.35 -9.08 0.36
C ARG A 381 25.28 -7.99 0.37
N THR A 382 25.00 -7.37 -0.78
CA THR A 382 23.97 -6.30 -0.86
C THR A 382 22.58 -6.85 -0.66
N ILE A 383 22.27 -8.07 -1.13
CA ILE A 383 21.01 -8.78 -0.86
C ILE A 383 20.85 -9.02 0.65
N MET A 384 21.90 -9.48 1.33
CA MET A 384 21.86 -9.70 2.78
C MET A 384 21.61 -8.40 3.55
N LEU A 385 22.33 -7.32 3.21
CA LEU A 385 22.16 -6.01 3.84
C LEU A 385 20.77 -5.45 3.60
N LYS A 386 20.26 -5.58 2.39
CA LYS A 386 18.89 -5.17 2.02
C LYS A 386 17.85 -5.95 2.82
N ASN A 387 17.98 -7.27 2.93
CA ASN A 387 17.09 -8.09 3.73
C ASN A 387 17.08 -7.67 5.21
N ASN A 388 18.26 -7.41 5.79
CA ASN A 388 18.36 -6.92 7.18
C ASN A 388 17.59 -5.60 7.38
N TYR A 389 17.64 -4.70 6.38
CA TYR A 389 16.88 -3.45 6.44
C TYR A 389 15.37 -3.68 6.31
N LEU A 390 14.94 -4.56 5.39
CA LEU A 390 13.53 -4.92 5.26
C LEU A 390 13.00 -5.62 6.51
N ASP A 391 13.82 -6.46 7.17
CA ASP A 391 13.48 -7.08 8.47
C ASP A 391 13.33 -6.04 9.59
N PHE A 392 14.12 -4.96 9.55
CA PHE A 392 13.94 -3.83 10.46
C PHE A 392 12.59 -3.15 10.21
N LEU A 393 12.22 -2.90 8.95
CA LEU A 393 10.92 -2.30 8.60
C LEU A 393 9.75 -3.23 8.98
N ASP A 394 9.88 -4.54 8.76
CA ASP A 394 8.89 -5.53 9.19
C ASP A 394 8.63 -5.44 10.70
N LYS A 395 9.69 -5.37 11.50
CA LYS A 395 9.58 -5.20 12.96
C LYS A 395 8.99 -3.85 13.35
N LEU A 396 9.37 -2.78 12.63
CA LEU A 396 8.85 -1.42 12.88
C LEU A 396 7.34 -1.34 12.68
N TYR A 397 6.84 -1.99 11.63
CA TYR A 397 5.40 -1.98 11.28
C TYR A 397 4.63 -3.20 11.82
N GLY A 398 5.30 -4.15 12.47
CA GLY A 398 4.66 -5.35 13.03
C GLY A 398 4.02 -6.24 11.96
N ILE A 399 4.66 -6.37 10.80
CA ILE A 399 4.23 -7.24 9.71
C ILE A 399 5.30 -8.30 9.42
N ASP A 400 4.90 -9.36 8.74
CA ASP A 400 5.80 -10.34 8.15
C ASP A 400 5.66 -10.29 6.62
N SER A 401 6.54 -9.53 5.97
CA SER A 401 6.55 -9.40 4.50
C SER A 401 7.20 -10.59 3.80
N GLN A 402 7.83 -11.49 4.55
CA GLN A 402 8.47 -12.70 4.03
C GLN A 402 8.21 -13.91 4.94
N PRO A 403 7.00 -14.45 4.95
CA PRO A 403 6.68 -15.62 5.75
C PRO A 403 7.62 -16.80 5.44
N SER A 404 8.11 -17.49 6.48
CA SER A 404 9.07 -18.59 6.32
C SER A 404 8.55 -19.72 5.42
N TRP A 405 7.26 -20.02 5.48
CA TRP A 405 6.64 -21.03 4.64
C TRP A 405 6.67 -20.69 3.14
N LEU A 406 6.68 -19.39 2.80
CA LEU A 406 6.77 -18.93 1.40
C LEU A 406 8.20 -19.07 0.87
N LEU A 407 9.20 -18.89 1.73
CA LEU A 407 10.61 -19.14 1.40
C LEU A 407 10.88 -20.64 1.21
N GLU A 408 10.31 -21.48 2.07
CA GLU A 408 10.45 -22.95 1.97
C GLU A 408 9.78 -23.51 0.73
N ASP A 409 8.62 -22.93 0.32
CA ASP A 409 7.89 -23.32 -0.88
C ASP A 409 8.27 -22.45 -2.08
N ASN A 410 9.55 -22.42 -2.45
CA ASN A 410 10.04 -21.73 -3.65
C ASN A 410 9.53 -22.44 -4.94
N SER A 411 8.22 -22.59 -5.04
CA SER A 411 7.52 -23.37 -6.09
C SER A 411 7.81 -22.87 -7.49
N TYR A 412 7.96 -21.56 -7.64
CA TYR A 412 8.18 -20.95 -8.94
C TYR A 412 9.66 -20.60 -9.19
N GLY A 413 10.56 -20.95 -8.26
CA GLY A 413 11.97 -20.60 -8.35
C GLY A 413 12.18 -19.10 -8.37
N GLU A 414 11.54 -18.40 -7.42
CA GLU A 414 11.72 -16.95 -7.21
C GLU A 414 13.20 -16.69 -6.91
N THR A 415 13.80 -15.76 -7.64
CA THR A 415 15.18 -15.34 -7.35
C THR A 415 15.22 -14.50 -6.07
N PRO A 416 16.38 -14.39 -5.40
CA PRO A 416 16.52 -13.52 -4.23
C PRO A 416 16.13 -12.06 -4.51
N GLU A 417 16.38 -11.58 -5.71
CA GLU A 417 16.02 -10.22 -6.14
C GLU A 417 14.50 -10.07 -6.32
N GLU A 418 13.84 -11.05 -6.96
CA GLU A 418 12.38 -11.05 -7.08
C GLU A 418 11.71 -11.07 -5.70
N ALA A 419 12.25 -11.84 -4.75
CA ALA A 419 11.78 -11.87 -3.37
C ALA A 419 11.94 -10.50 -2.68
N LEU A 420 13.08 -9.80 -2.89
CA LEU A 420 13.28 -8.44 -2.41
C LEU A 420 12.24 -7.47 -2.99
N TYR A 421 11.98 -7.53 -4.31
CA TYR A 421 10.98 -6.66 -4.96
C TYR A 421 9.57 -6.89 -4.42
N ARG A 422 9.20 -8.14 -4.16
CA ARG A 422 7.91 -8.48 -3.54
C ARG A 422 7.80 -7.89 -2.14
N ARG A 423 8.84 -8.05 -1.29
CA ARG A 423 8.88 -7.44 0.05
C ARG A 423 8.77 -5.92 0.00
N MET A 424 9.57 -5.26 -0.85
CA MET A 424 9.52 -3.81 -1.02
C MET A 424 8.15 -3.32 -1.49
N ARG A 425 7.47 -4.07 -2.37
CA ARG A 425 6.12 -3.74 -2.83
C ARG A 425 5.11 -3.84 -1.68
N CYS A 426 5.22 -4.84 -0.81
CA CYS A 426 4.39 -4.96 0.38
C CYS A 426 4.64 -3.80 1.36
N LEU A 427 5.92 -3.50 1.66
CA LEU A 427 6.31 -2.45 2.61
C LEU A 427 5.93 -1.04 2.14
N ARG A 428 5.97 -0.75 0.84
CA ARG A 428 5.47 0.53 0.30
C ARG A 428 4.00 0.78 0.59
N ASN A 429 3.22 -0.27 0.71
CA ASN A 429 1.78 -0.19 0.94
C ASN A 429 1.39 -0.44 2.40
N VAL A 430 2.34 -0.66 3.31
CA VAL A 430 2.07 -1.13 4.68
C VAL A 430 1.12 -0.25 5.46
N THR A 431 1.28 1.08 5.39
CA THR A 431 0.41 2.03 6.09
C THR A 431 -1.03 1.97 5.59
N LYS A 432 -1.22 1.87 4.27
CA LYS A 432 -2.53 1.71 3.64
C LYS A 432 -3.16 0.37 4.03
N LEU A 433 -2.38 -0.73 3.94
CA LEU A 433 -2.86 -2.08 4.26
C LEU A 433 -3.33 -2.19 5.71
N GLN A 434 -2.58 -1.62 6.65
CA GLN A 434 -2.93 -1.67 8.07
C GLN A 434 -4.09 -0.74 8.41
N ARG A 435 -4.08 0.49 7.90
CA ARG A 435 -5.11 1.49 8.16
C ARG A 435 -6.46 1.06 7.59
N ASP A 436 -6.48 0.68 6.32
CA ASP A 436 -7.71 0.43 5.57
C ASP A 436 -8.10 -1.05 5.53
N ARG A 437 -7.68 -1.83 6.52
CA ARG A 437 -7.81 -3.31 6.57
C ARG A 437 -9.20 -3.84 6.26
N ALA A 438 -10.24 -3.14 6.72
CA ALA A 438 -11.63 -3.53 6.51
C ALA A 438 -12.24 -2.95 5.24
N LYS A 439 -11.52 -2.10 4.48
CA LYS A 439 -12.08 -1.38 3.34
C LYS A 439 -12.57 -2.33 2.26
N ALA A 440 -13.83 -2.13 1.85
CA ALA A 440 -14.48 -2.86 0.79
C ALA A 440 -14.27 -2.22 -0.58
N LYS A 441 -14.72 -2.90 -1.62
CA LYS A 441 -14.79 -2.37 -2.99
C LYS A 441 -15.82 -1.24 -3.07
N ASN A 442 -15.47 -0.16 -3.77
CA ASN A 442 -16.43 0.92 -4.07
C ASN A 442 -17.43 0.45 -5.13
N ILE A 443 -18.69 0.36 -4.73
CA ILE A 443 -19.78 -0.15 -5.57
C ILE A 443 -20.06 0.77 -6.77
N ASN A 444 -19.80 2.07 -6.65
CA ASN A 444 -20.07 3.05 -7.71
C ASN A 444 -19.00 3.06 -8.81
N MET A 445 -17.84 2.48 -8.56
CA MET A 445 -16.66 2.52 -9.45
C MET A 445 -16.16 1.12 -9.82
N LEU A 446 -17.06 0.18 -10.08
CA LEU A 446 -16.74 -1.24 -10.26
C LEU A 446 -15.71 -1.54 -11.36
N GLU A 447 -15.69 -0.73 -12.42
CA GLU A 447 -14.80 -0.93 -13.59
C GLU A 447 -13.48 -0.14 -13.49
N THR A 448 -13.23 0.56 -12.38
CA THR A 448 -12.01 1.37 -12.21
C THR A 448 -10.86 0.51 -11.70
N LYS A 449 -9.71 0.54 -12.40
CA LYS A 449 -8.48 -0.10 -11.92
C LYS A 449 -8.11 0.38 -10.51
N GLY A 450 -7.68 -0.55 -9.67
CA GLY A 450 -7.31 -0.26 -8.28
C GLY A 450 -8.47 -0.18 -7.29
N ASN A 451 -9.72 -0.38 -7.73
CA ASN A 451 -10.87 -0.53 -6.85
C ASN A 451 -10.96 -1.97 -6.33
N ILE A 452 -10.13 -2.30 -5.36
CA ILE A 452 -9.89 -3.65 -4.86
C ILE A 452 -10.18 -3.68 -3.36
N PRO A 453 -10.86 -4.73 -2.83
CA PRO A 453 -10.99 -4.91 -1.39
C PRO A 453 -9.61 -5.05 -0.74
N MET A 454 -9.37 -4.41 0.39
CA MET A 454 -8.06 -4.38 1.03
C MET A 454 -7.54 -5.78 1.39
N ILE A 455 -8.41 -6.70 1.77
CA ILE A 455 -8.06 -8.10 2.03
C ILE A 455 -7.41 -8.74 0.79
N LYS A 456 -7.98 -8.51 -0.40
CA LYS A 456 -7.43 -9.03 -1.66
C LYS A 456 -6.07 -8.39 -1.95
N GLU A 457 -5.97 -7.06 -1.83
CA GLU A 457 -4.72 -6.34 -2.08
C GLU A 457 -3.60 -6.83 -1.15
N TRP A 458 -3.89 -6.96 0.15
CA TRP A 458 -2.91 -7.43 1.13
C TRP A 458 -2.44 -8.86 0.85
N PHE A 459 -3.40 -9.79 0.67
CA PHE A 459 -3.09 -11.18 0.37
C PHE A 459 -2.23 -11.31 -0.90
N CYS A 460 -2.65 -10.67 -1.98
CA CYS A 460 -1.94 -10.74 -3.27
C CYS A 460 -0.53 -10.16 -3.19
N LEU A 461 -0.33 -9.02 -2.49
CA LEU A 461 0.99 -8.42 -2.30
C LEU A 461 1.94 -9.34 -1.53
N LEU A 462 1.46 -10.01 -0.49
CA LEU A 462 2.29 -10.92 0.32
C LEU A 462 2.76 -12.14 -0.48
N ILE A 463 1.87 -12.75 -1.25
CA ILE A 463 2.21 -13.97 -2.01
C ILE A 463 2.72 -13.70 -3.43
N GLY A 464 2.87 -12.41 -3.80
CA GLY A 464 3.46 -12.00 -5.07
C GLY A 464 2.53 -12.10 -6.28
N ILE A 465 1.21 -12.06 -6.08
CA ILE A 465 0.20 -12.02 -7.14
C ILE A 465 -0.14 -10.56 -7.49
N ASP A 466 -0.55 -10.33 -8.74
CA ASP A 466 -1.12 -9.04 -9.11
C ASP A 466 -2.56 -8.92 -8.57
N PRO A 467 -2.86 -7.90 -7.75
CA PRO A 467 -4.19 -7.71 -7.20
C PRO A 467 -5.22 -7.14 -8.19
N ASP A 468 -4.89 -6.94 -9.47
CA ASP A 468 -5.80 -6.37 -10.46
C ASP A 468 -7.17 -7.08 -10.45
N ASP A 469 -8.25 -6.32 -10.28
CA ASP A 469 -9.58 -6.85 -10.03
C ASP A 469 -10.33 -7.24 -11.30
N ASP A 470 -9.91 -6.70 -12.45
CA ASP A 470 -10.52 -7.01 -13.74
C ASP A 470 -9.97 -8.30 -14.35
N HIS A 471 -9.08 -8.99 -13.65
CA HIS A 471 -8.44 -10.18 -14.09
C HIS A 471 -9.36 -11.41 -13.97
N ILE A 472 -9.75 -11.99 -15.13
CA ILE A 472 -10.56 -13.21 -15.18
C ILE A 472 -9.62 -14.40 -15.41
N VAL A 473 -9.33 -15.14 -14.34
CA VAL A 473 -8.31 -16.20 -14.37
C VAL A 473 -8.73 -17.41 -15.21
N SER A 474 -10.02 -17.69 -15.35
CA SER A 474 -10.51 -18.78 -16.21
C SER A 474 -10.30 -18.52 -17.70
N ASN A 475 -10.05 -17.27 -18.11
CA ASN A 475 -9.81 -16.92 -19.51
C ASN A 475 -8.31 -16.85 -19.87
N VAL A 476 -7.41 -17.02 -18.93
CA VAL A 476 -5.96 -16.96 -19.20
C VAL A 476 -5.53 -18.01 -20.20
N LEU A 477 -5.84 -19.28 -19.94
CA LEU A 477 -5.49 -20.36 -20.87
C LEU A 477 -6.14 -20.19 -22.25
N PRO A 478 -7.44 -19.89 -22.40
CA PRO A 478 -8.05 -19.59 -23.69
C PRO A 478 -7.42 -18.39 -24.42
N LYS A 479 -7.02 -17.32 -23.74
CA LYS A 479 -6.30 -16.19 -24.35
C LYS A 479 -4.98 -16.61 -25.00
N HIS A 480 -4.32 -17.60 -24.42
CA HIS A 480 -3.11 -18.20 -24.95
C HIS A 480 -3.38 -19.37 -25.96
N ASN A 481 -4.64 -19.57 -26.36
CA ASN A 481 -5.08 -20.69 -27.18
C ASN A 481 -4.73 -22.04 -26.57
N LEU A 482 -4.87 -22.21 -25.27
CA LEU A 482 -4.60 -23.45 -24.55
C LEU A 482 -5.87 -23.97 -23.90
N LEU A 483 -6.00 -25.31 -23.90
CA LEU A 483 -7.05 -26.01 -23.19
C LEU A 483 -6.43 -26.97 -22.18
N LEU A 484 -6.86 -26.86 -20.92
CA LEU A 484 -6.40 -27.74 -19.85
C LEU A 484 -7.09 -29.13 -19.97
N ILE A 485 -6.29 -30.16 -19.99
CA ILE A 485 -6.77 -31.56 -20.04
C ILE A 485 -6.57 -32.19 -18.67
N GLU A 486 -7.68 -32.65 -18.07
CA GLU A 486 -7.68 -33.52 -16.89
C GLU A 486 -8.16 -34.92 -17.31
N ARG A 487 -7.42 -35.97 -16.91
CA ARG A 487 -7.67 -37.33 -17.37
C ARG A 487 -9.09 -37.84 -17.11
N GLU A 488 -9.67 -37.50 -15.98
CA GLU A 488 -10.97 -37.99 -15.52
C GLU A 488 -12.19 -37.37 -16.21
N LYS A 489 -11.99 -36.24 -16.92
CA LYS A 489 -13.09 -35.39 -17.41
C LYS A 489 -13.16 -35.23 -18.94
N HIS A 490 -12.23 -35.84 -19.69
CA HIS A 490 -12.11 -35.60 -21.13
C HIS A 490 -12.47 -36.83 -21.98
N SER A 491 -12.78 -36.58 -23.26
CA SER A 491 -13.14 -37.62 -24.20
C SER A 491 -11.99 -38.61 -24.40
N SER A 492 -12.33 -39.86 -24.66
CA SER A 492 -11.37 -40.98 -24.90
C SER A 492 -10.35 -40.68 -26.00
N ASP A 493 -10.71 -39.83 -26.98
CA ASP A 493 -9.82 -39.49 -28.10
C ASP A 493 -8.72 -38.50 -27.69
N ILE A 494 -9.01 -37.56 -26.79
CA ILE A 494 -8.03 -36.61 -26.24
C ILE A 494 -7.05 -37.36 -25.36
N ILE A 495 -7.55 -38.25 -24.50
CA ILE A 495 -6.71 -39.07 -23.62
C ILE A 495 -5.76 -39.94 -24.44
N ARG A 496 -6.24 -40.59 -25.52
CA ARG A 496 -5.40 -41.40 -26.41
C ARG A 496 -4.30 -40.60 -27.08
N ARG A 497 -4.54 -39.35 -27.48
CA ARG A 497 -3.49 -38.48 -28.05
C ARG A 497 -2.42 -38.13 -27.01
N VAL A 498 -2.80 -37.84 -25.78
CA VAL A 498 -1.85 -37.59 -24.67
C VAL A 498 -1.05 -38.87 -24.39
N ASP A 499 -1.72 -40.01 -24.25
CA ASP A 499 -1.07 -41.30 -23.99
C ASP A 499 -0.07 -41.67 -25.11
N SER A 500 -0.32 -41.28 -26.36
CA SER A 500 0.59 -41.52 -27.48
C SER A 500 1.90 -40.72 -27.41
N LEU A 501 1.92 -39.64 -26.67
CA LEU A 501 3.12 -38.81 -26.42
C LEU A 501 3.92 -39.30 -25.21
N LEU A 502 3.35 -40.19 -24.39
CA LEU A 502 4.01 -40.76 -23.22
C LEU A 502 4.89 -41.94 -23.63
N ILE A 503 6.11 -41.96 -23.10
CA ILE A 503 7.04 -43.06 -23.22
C ILE A 503 7.13 -43.72 -21.85
N GLU A 504 6.83 -45.00 -21.76
CA GLU A 504 6.98 -45.76 -20.52
C GLU A 504 8.44 -45.76 -20.08
N GLU A 505 8.67 -45.59 -18.77
CA GLU A 505 10.02 -45.57 -18.21
C GLU A 505 10.83 -46.83 -18.51
N LYS A 506 10.15 -47.98 -18.67
CA LYS A 506 10.73 -49.25 -19.05
C LYS A 506 11.22 -49.31 -20.49
N MET A 507 10.68 -48.50 -21.41
CA MET A 507 11.16 -48.40 -22.79
C MET A 507 12.45 -47.63 -22.94
N MET A 508 12.88 -46.97 -21.87
CA MET A 508 14.15 -46.24 -21.81
C MET A 508 15.31 -47.10 -21.27
N ASP A 509 15.07 -48.42 -21.08
CA ASP A 509 16.14 -49.30 -20.60
C ASP A 509 17.31 -49.39 -21.58
N ALA A 510 18.42 -49.19 -21.03
CA ALA A 510 19.82 -49.38 -21.32
C ALA A 510 20.32 -49.49 -22.77
N ASP A 511 19.57 -50.09 -23.70
CA ASP A 511 20.08 -50.39 -25.03
C ASP A 511 19.93 -49.25 -26.05
N ASN A 512 19.04 -48.27 -25.79
CA ASN A 512 18.77 -47.14 -26.68
C ASN A 512 19.19 -45.77 -26.12
N VAL A 513 19.69 -45.67 -24.89
CA VAL A 513 20.05 -44.41 -24.23
C VAL A 513 21.53 -44.39 -23.94
N GLN A 514 22.28 -43.51 -24.61
CA GLN A 514 23.73 -43.38 -24.43
C GLN A 514 24.14 -42.41 -23.36
N ASP A 515 23.36 -41.34 -23.12
CA ASP A 515 23.67 -40.29 -22.13
C ASP A 515 22.40 -39.68 -21.59
N VAL A 516 22.37 -39.38 -20.28
CA VAL A 516 21.25 -38.70 -19.61
C VAL A 516 21.82 -37.52 -18.88
N SER A 517 21.27 -36.32 -19.13
CA SER A 517 21.62 -35.12 -18.40
C SER A 517 20.38 -34.38 -17.91
N TYR A 518 20.50 -33.82 -16.70
CA TYR A 518 19.46 -32.96 -16.12
C TYR A 518 19.59 -31.54 -16.63
N VAL A 519 18.46 -30.86 -16.79
CA VAL A 519 18.41 -29.47 -17.21
C VAL A 519 18.77 -28.58 -16.03
N VAL A 520 19.71 -27.68 -16.28
CA VAL A 520 20.14 -26.68 -15.28
C VAL A 520 19.50 -25.33 -15.60
N LEU A 521 19.23 -24.53 -14.57
CA LEU A 521 18.71 -23.19 -14.73
C LEU A 521 19.74 -22.33 -15.50
N SER A 522 19.31 -21.71 -16.60
CA SER A 522 20.09 -20.72 -17.32
C SER A 522 19.53 -19.31 -17.07
N GLU A 523 20.42 -18.31 -17.02
CA GLU A 523 20.00 -16.91 -16.98
C GLU A 523 19.40 -16.52 -18.33
N ASP A 524 18.13 -16.14 -18.31
CA ASP A 524 17.42 -15.73 -19.52
C ASP A 524 17.37 -14.19 -19.62
N SER A 525 17.82 -13.66 -20.78
CA SER A 525 17.59 -12.25 -21.13
C SER A 525 16.15 -12.05 -21.63
N ASP A 526 15.57 -10.88 -21.36
CA ASP A 526 14.20 -10.52 -21.82
C ASP A 526 14.04 -10.53 -23.37
N GLU A 527 15.12 -10.48 -24.13
CA GLU A 527 15.13 -10.55 -25.58
C GLU A 527 14.62 -11.87 -26.14
N LYS A 528 14.69 -12.95 -25.35
CA LYS A 528 14.29 -14.31 -25.80
C LYS A 528 12.79 -14.61 -25.71
N LYS A 529 11.96 -13.69 -25.18
CA LYS A 529 10.50 -13.90 -25.10
C LYS A 529 9.85 -14.14 -26.47
N ASN A 530 10.35 -13.49 -27.53
CA ASN A 530 9.82 -13.63 -28.87
C ASN A 530 10.23 -14.95 -29.54
N GLU A 531 11.42 -15.49 -29.23
CA GLU A 531 11.88 -16.80 -29.74
C GLU A 531 11.02 -17.95 -29.23
N TYR A 532 10.47 -17.81 -27.99
CA TYR A 532 9.59 -18.84 -27.43
C TYR A 532 8.33 -19.08 -28.28
N MET A 533 7.71 -18.05 -28.81
CA MET A 533 6.49 -18.18 -29.61
C MET A 533 6.72 -18.96 -30.90
N GLU A 534 7.94 -18.92 -31.44
CA GLU A 534 8.35 -19.76 -32.58
C GLU A 534 8.77 -21.17 -32.15
N MET A 535 9.51 -21.30 -31.05
CA MET A 535 9.93 -22.57 -30.49
C MET A 535 8.76 -23.40 -29.97
N ARG A 536 7.65 -22.78 -29.54
CA ARG A 536 6.40 -23.45 -29.16
C ARG A 536 5.90 -24.41 -30.25
N LYS A 537 6.11 -24.06 -31.53
CA LYS A 537 5.72 -24.91 -32.67
C LYS A 537 6.50 -26.22 -32.75
N LEU A 538 7.68 -26.27 -32.12
CA LEU A 538 8.52 -27.46 -32.06
C LEU A 538 8.09 -28.45 -30.96
N LEU A 539 7.23 -28.02 -30.05
CA LEU A 539 6.67 -28.90 -29.02
C LEU A 539 5.36 -29.50 -29.51
N PRO A 540 5.30 -30.81 -29.79
CA PRO A 540 4.12 -31.46 -30.38
C PRO A 540 2.85 -31.24 -29.58
N PHE A 541 3.00 -31.13 -28.25
CA PHE A 541 1.92 -30.93 -27.32
C PHE A 541 1.22 -29.57 -27.50
N PHE A 542 1.96 -28.51 -27.74
CA PHE A 542 1.41 -27.15 -27.94
C PHE A 542 0.85 -26.93 -29.34
N ASN A 543 1.28 -27.71 -30.33
CA ASN A 543 0.72 -27.63 -31.70
C ASN A 543 -0.77 -27.96 -31.75
N GLU A 544 -1.27 -28.77 -30.81
CA GLU A 544 -2.67 -29.13 -30.69
C GLU A 544 -3.47 -28.24 -29.76
N ASN A 545 -2.87 -27.16 -29.24
CA ASN A 545 -3.46 -26.25 -28.24
C ASN A 545 -3.89 -26.93 -26.93
N LEU A 546 -3.34 -28.11 -26.65
CA LEU A 546 -3.67 -28.89 -25.47
C LEU A 546 -2.51 -28.86 -24.48
N ILE A 547 -2.83 -28.74 -23.20
CA ILE A 547 -1.87 -28.82 -22.11
C ILE A 547 -2.43 -29.70 -21.00
N THR A 548 -1.65 -30.69 -20.52
CA THR A 548 -2.09 -31.50 -19.39
C THR A 548 -2.03 -30.69 -18.09
N ALA A 549 -2.94 -30.99 -17.20
CA ALA A 549 -2.95 -30.36 -15.86
C ALA A 549 -1.62 -30.59 -15.12
N ASP A 550 -1.03 -31.79 -15.29
CA ASP A 550 0.26 -32.10 -14.69
C ASP A 550 1.41 -31.27 -15.27
N LEU A 551 1.53 -31.16 -16.60
CA LEU A 551 2.55 -30.31 -17.23
C LEU A 551 2.35 -28.82 -16.86
N PHE A 552 1.11 -28.35 -16.85
CA PHE A 552 0.80 -26.97 -16.46
C PHE A 552 1.30 -26.65 -15.03
N ARG A 553 1.07 -27.57 -14.09
CA ARG A 553 1.49 -27.42 -12.68
C ARG A 553 2.98 -27.68 -12.50
N ASN A 554 3.41 -28.91 -12.80
CA ASN A 554 4.72 -29.42 -12.41
C ASN A 554 5.82 -29.08 -13.42
N GLY A 555 5.48 -28.62 -14.61
CA GLY A 555 6.43 -28.13 -15.61
C GLY A 555 7.16 -26.84 -15.22
N THR A 556 6.75 -26.20 -14.13
CA THR A 556 7.45 -25.07 -13.52
C THR A 556 8.76 -25.45 -12.83
N ASN A 557 8.97 -26.75 -12.56
CA ASN A 557 10.16 -27.27 -11.87
C ASN A 557 11.07 -28.03 -12.86
N LEU A 558 12.31 -27.54 -13.02
CA LEU A 558 13.30 -28.15 -13.92
C LEU A 558 13.72 -29.58 -13.51
N SER A 559 13.55 -29.95 -12.24
CA SER A 559 13.83 -31.32 -11.80
C SER A 559 12.98 -32.37 -12.49
N ASN A 560 11.85 -31.99 -13.08
CA ASN A 560 10.96 -32.87 -13.84
C ASN A 560 11.39 -33.03 -15.29
N TYR A 561 12.47 -32.38 -15.73
CA TYR A 561 12.99 -32.47 -17.09
C TYR A 561 14.31 -33.20 -17.12
N LYS A 562 14.52 -34.00 -18.15
CA LYS A 562 15.81 -34.58 -18.49
C LYS A 562 16.02 -34.57 -19.99
N ILE A 563 17.28 -34.53 -20.42
CA ILE A 563 17.67 -34.67 -21.81
C ILE A 563 18.32 -36.03 -21.96
N VAL A 564 17.84 -36.82 -22.91
CA VAL A 564 18.26 -38.17 -23.17
C VAL A 564 18.84 -38.22 -24.58
N LYS A 565 20.05 -38.81 -24.75
CA LYS A 565 20.66 -39.04 -26.06
C LYS A 565 20.24 -40.40 -26.59
N SER A 566 19.60 -40.42 -27.76
CA SER A 566 19.23 -41.68 -28.46
C SER A 566 20.44 -42.30 -29.14
N ALA A 567 20.31 -43.60 -29.50
CA ALA A 567 21.31 -44.31 -30.27
C ALA A 567 21.54 -43.71 -31.68
N ASP A 568 20.57 -42.98 -32.22
CA ASP A 568 20.63 -42.28 -33.50
C ASP A 568 21.34 -40.90 -33.43
N ASP A 569 22.06 -40.62 -32.35
CA ASP A 569 22.80 -39.38 -32.10
C ASP A 569 21.90 -38.12 -31.94
N GLU A 570 20.60 -38.34 -31.74
CA GLU A 570 19.63 -37.26 -31.44
C GLU A 570 19.40 -37.12 -29.93
N TYR A 571 19.14 -35.90 -29.50
CA TYR A 571 18.73 -35.61 -28.12
C TYR A 571 17.22 -35.45 -28.04
N MET A 572 16.63 -35.94 -26.95
CA MET A 572 15.20 -35.81 -26.64
C MET A 572 15.01 -35.08 -25.33
N LEU A 573 14.13 -34.04 -25.29
CA LEU A 573 13.71 -33.39 -24.08
C LEU A 573 12.52 -34.15 -23.49
N MET A 574 12.74 -34.74 -22.32
CA MET A 574 11.78 -35.59 -21.63
C MET A 574 11.25 -34.89 -20.42
N TYR A 575 9.95 -34.99 -20.17
CA TYR A 575 9.26 -34.48 -18.98
C TYR A 575 8.63 -35.63 -18.18
N HIS A 576 8.85 -35.69 -16.88
CA HIS A 576 8.26 -36.71 -16.00
C HIS A 576 6.82 -36.34 -15.67
N HIS A 577 5.87 -37.11 -16.21
CA HIS A 577 4.45 -36.91 -16.00
C HIS A 577 3.98 -37.71 -14.78
N HIS A 578 3.58 -37.06 -13.71
CA HIS A 578 3.28 -37.71 -12.43
C HIS A 578 1.97 -38.51 -12.45
N GLU A 579 0.94 -37.99 -13.13
CA GLU A 579 -0.37 -38.66 -13.22
C GLU A 579 -0.36 -39.92 -14.04
N PHE A 580 0.48 -39.98 -15.08
CA PHE A 580 0.59 -41.15 -15.97
C PHE A 580 1.78 -42.06 -15.63
N ALA A 581 2.54 -41.69 -14.60
CA ALA A 581 3.72 -42.44 -14.15
C ALA A 581 4.70 -42.81 -15.31
N GLY A 582 4.95 -41.88 -16.22
CA GLY A 582 5.80 -42.08 -17.40
C GLY A 582 6.51 -40.79 -17.83
N TRP A 583 7.36 -40.96 -18.84
CA TRP A 583 8.09 -39.84 -19.45
C TRP A 583 7.41 -39.41 -20.74
N MET A 584 7.16 -38.09 -20.85
CA MET A 584 6.57 -37.49 -22.05
C MET A 584 7.68 -36.83 -22.87
N ASN A 585 7.72 -37.14 -24.16
CA ASN A 585 8.64 -36.46 -25.09
C ASN A 585 8.08 -35.11 -25.48
N LEU A 586 8.76 -34.05 -25.12
CA LEU A 586 8.39 -32.67 -25.45
C LEU A 586 8.99 -32.17 -26.74
N GLY A 587 10.11 -32.75 -27.18
CA GLY A 587 10.79 -32.37 -28.42
C GLY A 587 12.10 -33.12 -28.59
N HIS A 588 12.64 -33.13 -29.83
CA HIS A 588 13.91 -33.75 -30.18
C HIS A 588 14.75 -32.80 -31.03
N GLY A 589 16.04 -32.98 -31.03
CA GLY A 589 16.99 -32.18 -31.81
C GLY A 589 18.40 -32.73 -31.75
N THR A 590 19.25 -32.23 -32.63
CA THR A 590 20.66 -32.62 -32.71
C THR A 590 21.57 -31.87 -31.72
N ASP A 591 21.08 -30.76 -31.16
CA ASP A 591 21.85 -29.92 -30.23
C ASP A 591 21.22 -29.93 -28.85
N LYS A 592 21.98 -30.38 -27.84
CA LYS A 592 21.60 -30.42 -26.44
C LYS A 592 21.33 -29.04 -25.87
N SER A 593 22.11 -28.03 -26.25
CA SER A 593 21.99 -26.66 -25.71
C SER A 593 20.67 -26.00 -26.09
N ILE A 594 20.17 -26.29 -27.28
CA ILE A 594 18.86 -25.81 -27.73
C ILE A 594 17.74 -26.42 -26.89
N LEU A 595 17.82 -27.70 -26.55
CA LEU A 595 16.82 -28.35 -25.71
C LEU A 595 16.87 -27.86 -24.25
N GLU A 596 18.05 -27.56 -23.73
CA GLU A 596 18.21 -26.92 -22.41
C GLU A 596 17.56 -25.54 -22.38
N THR A 597 17.82 -24.73 -23.39
CA THR A 597 17.18 -23.42 -23.57
C THR A 597 15.66 -23.55 -23.68
N LEU A 598 15.18 -24.49 -24.48
CA LEU A 598 13.75 -24.74 -24.65
C LEU A 598 13.07 -25.13 -23.34
N ALA A 599 13.69 -25.98 -22.52
CA ALA A 599 13.16 -26.37 -21.21
C ALA A 599 13.07 -25.18 -20.25
N ASN A 600 14.09 -24.33 -20.22
CA ASN A 600 14.09 -23.11 -19.41
C ASN A 600 13.02 -22.11 -19.85
N ILE A 601 12.86 -21.90 -21.16
CA ILE A 601 11.82 -21.04 -21.73
C ILE A 601 10.43 -21.60 -21.41
N LEU A 602 10.22 -22.90 -21.58
CA LEU A 602 8.94 -23.56 -21.26
C LEU A 602 8.59 -23.41 -19.78
N ARG A 603 9.56 -23.66 -18.88
CA ARG A 603 9.40 -23.47 -17.45
C ARG A 603 8.97 -22.03 -17.13
N ARG A 604 9.65 -21.03 -17.69
CA ARG A 604 9.35 -19.62 -17.47
C ARG A 604 7.93 -19.27 -17.94
N TYR A 605 7.56 -19.75 -19.13
CA TYR A 605 6.23 -19.55 -19.67
C TYR A 605 5.14 -20.20 -18.79
N LEU A 606 5.33 -21.43 -18.34
CA LEU A 606 4.38 -22.11 -17.45
C LEU A 606 4.28 -21.39 -16.09
N ARG A 607 5.39 -20.86 -15.60
CA ARG A 607 5.40 -20.04 -14.39
C ARG A 607 4.54 -18.77 -14.58
N GLU A 608 4.74 -18.03 -15.65
CA GLU A 608 3.95 -16.83 -15.98
C GLU A 608 2.46 -17.17 -16.11
N LEU A 609 2.10 -18.24 -16.83
CA LEU A 609 0.72 -18.70 -16.94
C LEU A 609 0.10 -19.09 -15.59
N ASN A 610 0.85 -19.77 -14.72
CA ASN A 610 0.37 -20.11 -13.39
C ASN A 610 0.12 -18.85 -12.56
N HIS A 611 1.03 -17.87 -12.61
CA HIS A 611 0.85 -16.59 -11.94
C HIS A 611 -0.38 -15.83 -12.45
N GLU A 612 -0.59 -15.78 -13.75
CA GLU A 612 -1.77 -15.16 -14.34
C GLU A 612 -3.08 -15.88 -13.96
N CYS A 613 -3.03 -17.19 -13.69
CA CYS A 613 -4.18 -17.97 -13.21
C CYS A 613 -4.42 -17.86 -11.70
N GLU A 614 -3.65 -17.07 -10.98
CA GLU A 614 -3.78 -16.90 -9.52
C GLU A 614 -4.42 -15.57 -9.17
N THR A 615 -5.49 -15.60 -8.39
CA THR A 615 -6.13 -14.45 -7.79
C THR A 615 -6.99 -14.87 -6.61
N LEU A 616 -7.61 -13.88 -5.96
CA LEU A 616 -8.55 -14.06 -4.86
C LEU A 616 -9.82 -13.25 -5.16
N TYR A 617 -10.98 -13.89 -5.04
CA TYR A 617 -12.27 -13.24 -5.14
C TYR A 617 -12.88 -13.10 -3.76
N VAL A 618 -13.46 -11.92 -3.51
CA VAL A 618 -14.15 -11.59 -2.26
C VAL A 618 -15.61 -11.33 -2.59
N VAL A 619 -16.51 -12.11 -1.99
CA VAL A 619 -17.97 -11.95 -2.14
C VAL A 619 -18.56 -11.58 -0.81
N GLU A 620 -19.40 -10.56 -0.80
CA GLU A 620 -20.13 -10.06 0.36
C GLU A 620 -21.62 -10.43 0.21
N PRO A 621 -22.09 -11.54 0.80
CA PRO A 621 -23.47 -11.99 0.65
C PRO A 621 -24.50 -10.95 1.09
N VAL A 622 -24.20 -10.16 2.12
CA VAL A 622 -25.09 -9.14 2.69
C VAL A 622 -25.58 -8.12 1.66
N LEU A 623 -24.79 -7.83 0.63
CA LEU A 623 -25.18 -6.89 -0.46
C LEU A 623 -26.29 -7.45 -1.36
N ALA A 624 -26.48 -8.75 -1.36
CA ALA A 624 -27.54 -9.44 -2.10
C ALA A 624 -28.63 -10.00 -1.18
N ASP A 625 -28.24 -10.51 -0.01
CA ASP A 625 -29.14 -11.08 0.99
C ASP A 625 -28.81 -10.52 2.40
N GLN A 626 -29.59 -9.57 2.83
CA GLN A 626 -29.45 -8.84 4.09
C GLN A 626 -29.61 -9.72 5.35
N SER A 627 -30.05 -10.96 5.20
CA SER A 627 -30.16 -11.92 6.32
C SER A 627 -28.81 -12.53 6.73
N ARG A 628 -27.75 -12.22 6.01
CA ARG A 628 -26.40 -12.78 6.21
C ARG A 628 -25.37 -11.69 6.54
N PRO A 629 -25.50 -10.98 7.64
CA PRO A 629 -24.55 -9.98 8.08
C PRO A 629 -23.21 -10.62 8.44
N SER A 630 -22.12 -9.90 8.26
CA SER A 630 -20.76 -10.30 8.63
C SER A 630 -20.22 -11.56 7.94
N GLU A 631 -20.95 -12.14 6.99
CA GLU A 631 -20.49 -13.32 6.25
C GLU A 631 -19.66 -12.91 5.02
N LEU A 632 -18.51 -13.54 4.85
CA LEU A 632 -17.59 -13.33 3.77
C LEU A 632 -17.28 -14.65 3.05
N LEU A 633 -17.37 -14.66 1.71
CA LEU A 633 -16.96 -15.82 0.92
C LEU A 633 -15.69 -15.43 0.16
N ILE A 634 -14.63 -16.21 0.37
CA ILE A 634 -13.33 -16.06 -0.31
C ILE A 634 -13.17 -17.22 -1.26
N VAL A 635 -12.87 -16.93 -2.53
CA VAL A 635 -12.76 -17.93 -3.57
C VAL A 635 -11.41 -17.86 -4.26
N LEU A 636 -10.73 -19.00 -4.35
CA LEU A 636 -9.41 -19.15 -4.98
C LEU A 636 -9.41 -20.27 -6.03
N PRO A 637 -8.58 -20.14 -7.07
CA PRO A 637 -8.39 -21.21 -8.06
C PRO A 637 -7.59 -22.37 -7.44
N ALA A 638 -8.05 -23.62 -7.68
CA ALA A 638 -7.39 -24.83 -7.15
C ALA A 638 -6.41 -25.49 -8.15
N TRP A 639 -6.36 -25.01 -9.41
CA TRP A 639 -5.64 -25.71 -10.48
C TRP A 639 -4.20 -25.25 -10.72
N THR A 640 -3.73 -24.16 -10.08
CA THR A 640 -2.35 -23.71 -10.23
C THR A 640 -1.38 -24.53 -9.38
N TYR A 641 -0.09 -24.44 -9.68
CA TYR A 641 0.93 -25.25 -9.02
C TYR A 641 1.00 -25.01 -7.51
N ARG A 642 1.03 -23.75 -7.07
CA ARG A 642 1.06 -23.42 -5.63
C ARG A 642 -0.25 -23.80 -4.95
N PHE A 643 -1.36 -23.35 -5.52
CA PHE A 643 -2.68 -23.49 -4.92
C PHE A 643 -3.23 -24.93 -4.96
N HIS A 644 -2.64 -25.81 -5.77
CA HIS A 644 -2.95 -27.23 -5.73
C HIS A 644 -2.33 -27.96 -4.53
N LYS A 645 -1.22 -27.45 -3.98
CA LYS A 645 -0.53 -28.06 -2.84
C LYS A 645 -1.33 -27.86 -1.54
N ALA A 646 -1.63 -28.95 -0.82
CA ALA A 646 -2.39 -28.90 0.43
C ALA A 646 -1.73 -27.99 1.49
N ARG A 647 -0.40 -28.14 1.70
CA ARG A 647 0.37 -27.31 2.64
C ARG A 647 0.26 -25.82 2.31
N PHE A 648 0.40 -25.45 1.03
CA PHE A 648 0.30 -24.05 0.60
C PHE A 648 -1.09 -23.49 0.84
N ARG A 649 -2.15 -24.27 0.59
CA ARG A 649 -3.53 -23.87 0.88
C ARG A 649 -3.76 -23.63 2.36
N GLU A 650 -3.24 -24.50 3.24
CA GLU A 650 -3.33 -24.32 4.69
C GLU A 650 -2.67 -23.05 5.16
N GLU A 651 -1.47 -22.74 4.68
CA GLU A 651 -0.77 -21.50 5.03
C GLU A 651 -1.47 -20.26 4.48
N CYS A 652 -2.00 -20.29 3.25
CA CYS A 652 -2.84 -19.23 2.72
C CYS A 652 -4.09 -19.00 3.59
N CYS A 653 -4.72 -20.06 4.08
CA CYS A 653 -5.88 -19.94 4.96
C CYS A 653 -5.51 -19.34 6.33
N LYS A 654 -4.36 -19.69 6.91
CA LYS A 654 -3.84 -19.03 8.12
C LYS A 654 -3.57 -17.55 7.88
N LEU A 655 -2.95 -17.22 6.76
CA LEU A 655 -2.70 -15.83 6.36
C LEU A 655 -4.01 -15.05 6.21
N LEU A 656 -4.99 -15.58 5.50
CA LEU A 656 -6.29 -14.94 5.34
C LEU A 656 -7.00 -14.71 6.67
N ARG A 657 -6.97 -15.68 7.59
CA ARG A 657 -7.49 -15.50 8.96
C ARG A 657 -6.80 -14.37 9.72
N SER A 658 -5.50 -14.18 9.52
CA SER A 658 -4.78 -13.09 10.16
C SER A 658 -5.10 -11.71 9.55
N ILE A 659 -5.46 -11.65 8.26
CA ILE A 659 -5.76 -10.41 7.53
C ILE A 659 -7.23 -10.00 7.71
N VAL A 660 -8.17 -10.96 7.68
CA VAL A 660 -9.60 -10.69 7.76
C VAL A 660 -9.94 -10.04 9.12
N PRO A 661 -10.77 -8.98 9.16
CA PRO A 661 -11.25 -8.39 10.40
C PRO A 661 -11.97 -9.40 11.29
N ALA A 662 -11.70 -9.37 12.60
CA ALA A 662 -12.17 -10.39 13.56
C ALA A 662 -13.70 -10.49 13.72
N HIS A 663 -14.48 -9.49 13.31
CA HIS A 663 -15.93 -9.49 13.34
C HIS A 663 -16.57 -10.19 12.14
N LEU A 664 -15.78 -10.52 11.11
CA LEU A 664 -16.26 -11.21 9.92
C LEU A 664 -16.09 -12.72 10.07
N THR A 665 -17.14 -13.43 9.71
CA THR A 665 -17.19 -14.90 9.63
C THR A 665 -17.22 -15.31 8.18
N GLY A 666 -16.89 -16.55 7.84
CA GLY A 666 -17.05 -16.99 6.46
C GLY A 666 -16.28 -18.23 6.08
N LYS A 667 -16.22 -18.46 4.78
CA LYS A 667 -15.62 -19.66 4.20
C LYS A 667 -14.66 -19.34 3.07
N ILE A 668 -13.62 -20.15 2.98
CA ILE A 668 -12.62 -20.09 1.90
C ILE A 668 -12.86 -21.31 1.01
N PHE A 669 -13.07 -21.06 -0.27
CA PHE A 669 -13.37 -22.08 -1.29
C PHE A 669 -12.24 -22.16 -2.30
N TRP A 670 -11.82 -23.38 -2.60
CA TRP A 670 -10.85 -23.67 -3.63
C TRP A 670 -11.56 -24.45 -4.74
N ILE A 671 -11.72 -23.84 -5.92
CA ILE A 671 -12.54 -24.38 -6.99
C ILE A 671 -11.73 -24.66 -8.25
N SER A 672 -12.20 -25.64 -9.05
CA SER A 672 -11.57 -26.04 -10.31
C SER A 672 -11.75 -24.98 -11.41
N GLU A 673 -10.93 -25.04 -12.47
CA GLU A 673 -11.01 -24.12 -13.62
C GLU A 673 -12.42 -24.08 -14.24
N LYS A 674 -13.03 -25.24 -14.43
CA LYS A 674 -14.37 -25.35 -15.01
C LYS A 674 -15.45 -24.65 -14.16
N ARG A 675 -15.35 -24.73 -12.83
CA ARG A 675 -16.27 -24.06 -11.90
C ARG A 675 -15.99 -22.56 -11.82
N MET A 676 -14.71 -22.19 -11.86
CA MET A 676 -14.28 -20.81 -11.83
C MET A 676 -14.86 -20.01 -13.00
N ARG A 677 -14.89 -20.58 -14.20
CA ARG A 677 -15.45 -19.90 -15.37
C ARG A 677 -16.90 -19.46 -15.16
N LYS A 678 -17.75 -20.37 -14.63
CA LYS A 678 -19.15 -20.05 -14.31
C LYS A 678 -19.26 -19.12 -13.11
N PHE A 679 -18.40 -19.32 -12.09
CA PHE A 679 -18.34 -18.46 -10.92
C PHE A 679 -18.02 -17.01 -11.32
N GLU A 680 -17.02 -16.77 -12.14
CA GLU A 680 -16.63 -15.44 -12.61
C GLU A 680 -17.77 -14.75 -13.37
N ASP A 681 -18.48 -15.48 -14.25
CA ASP A 681 -19.63 -14.95 -14.96
C ASP A 681 -20.72 -14.45 -13.99
N TYR A 682 -21.08 -15.26 -12.98
CA TYR A 682 -22.07 -14.85 -11.96
C TYR A 682 -21.55 -13.75 -11.04
N TYR A 683 -20.26 -13.79 -10.68
CA TYR A 683 -19.64 -12.78 -9.84
C TYR A 683 -19.70 -11.39 -10.48
N HIS A 684 -19.32 -11.27 -11.74
CA HIS A 684 -19.38 -9.99 -12.44
C HIS A 684 -20.83 -9.51 -12.67
N GLN A 685 -21.78 -10.41 -12.94
CA GLN A 685 -23.19 -10.04 -13.00
C GLN A 685 -23.71 -9.55 -11.64
N LEU A 686 -23.33 -10.23 -10.55
CA LEU A 686 -23.71 -9.83 -9.19
C LEU A 686 -23.15 -8.46 -8.84
N LEU A 687 -21.87 -8.20 -9.13
CA LEU A 687 -21.25 -6.89 -8.89
C LEU A 687 -21.99 -5.78 -9.63
N ARG A 688 -22.28 -5.95 -10.92
CA ARG A 688 -23.04 -4.96 -11.72
C ARG A 688 -24.45 -4.73 -11.18
N SER A 689 -25.04 -5.73 -10.57
CA SER A 689 -26.38 -5.61 -9.98
C SER A 689 -26.42 -4.74 -8.71
N TYR A 690 -25.28 -4.54 -8.03
CA TYR A 690 -25.23 -3.79 -6.77
C TYR A 690 -25.59 -2.31 -6.94
N THR A 691 -25.33 -1.73 -8.10
CA THR A 691 -25.70 -0.34 -8.42
C THR A 691 -27.21 -0.10 -8.54
N ASN A 692 -28.01 -1.17 -8.70
CA ASN A 692 -29.44 -1.07 -8.87
C ASN A 692 -30.20 -1.62 -7.65
N GLU A 693 -30.75 -0.71 -6.85
CA GLU A 693 -31.47 -1.06 -5.60
C GLU A 693 -32.78 -1.83 -5.83
N SER A 694 -33.40 -1.69 -7.01
CA SER A 694 -34.70 -2.31 -7.30
C SER A 694 -34.64 -3.82 -7.59
N LEU A 695 -33.45 -4.42 -7.74
CA LEU A 695 -33.26 -5.80 -8.19
C LEU A 695 -32.93 -6.80 -7.06
N ILE A 696 -33.56 -6.66 -5.88
CA ILE A 696 -33.26 -7.49 -4.70
C ILE A 696 -33.40 -8.99 -4.99
N GLU A 697 -34.54 -9.41 -5.56
CA GLU A 697 -34.78 -10.81 -5.94
C GLU A 697 -33.75 -11.34 -6.94
N HIS A 698 -33.37 -10.51 -7.92
CA HIS A 698 -32.38 -10.88 -8.92
C HIS A 698 -30.98 -11.06 -8.28
N LYS A 699 -30.60 -10.20 -7.34
CA LYS A 699 -29.33 -10.31 -6.60
C LYS A 699 -29.28 -11.63 -5.81
N LYS A 700 -30.38 -12.01 -5.13
CA LYS A 700 -30.48 -13.29 -4.41
C LYS A 700 -30.35 -14.49 -5.34
N LEU A 701 -30.97 -14.44 -6.52
CA LEU A 701 -30.85 -15.50 -7.51
C LEU A 701 -29.41 -15.64 -8.04
N LEU A 702 -28.73 -14.54 -8.31
CA LEU A 702 -27.33 -14.53 -8.76
C LEU A 702 -26.41 -15.05 -7.65
N LEU A 703 -26.62 -14.66 -6.39
CA LEU A 703 -25.87 -15.18 -5.27
C LEU A 703 -26.07 -16.71 -5.13
N GLY A 704 -27.31 -17.19 -5.22
CA GLY A 704 -27.61 -18.62 -5.19
C GLY A 704 -26.95 -19.41 -6.31
N ALA A 705 -26.97 -18.90 -7.53
CA ALA A 705 -26.30 -19.51 -8.69
C ALA A 705 -24.77 -19.54 -8.53
N LEU A 706 -24.18 -18.49 -7.93
CA LEU A 706 -22.79 -18.40 -7.57
C LEU A 706 -22.44 -19.46 -6.52
N GLU A 707 -23.23 -19.59 -5.47
CA GLU A 707 -23.01 -20.55 -4.39
C GLU A 707 -23.15 -22.02 -4.86
N GLU A 708 -23.99 -22.31 -5.84
CA GLU A 708 -24.03 -23.62 -6.48
C GLU A 708 -22.67 -24.01 -7.09
N GLN A 709 -21.89 -23.03 -7.61
CA GLN A 709 -20.55 -23.31 -8.11
C GLN A 709 -19.56 -23.58 -6.99
N LEU A 710 -19.82 -23.11 -5.76
CA LEU A 710 -19.00 -23.32 -4.58
C LEU A 710 -19.34 -24.63 -3.84
N ALA A 711 -20.52 -25.20 -4.05
CA ALA A 711 -20.96 -26.42 -3.37
C ALA A 711 -20.05 -27.65 -3.68
N ASP A 712 -19.46 -27.68 -4.91
CA ASP A 712 -18.54 -28.73 -5.35
C ASP A 712 -17.07 -28.26 -5.33
N ALA A 713 -16.71 -27.40 -4.36
CA ALA A 713 -15.32 -26.96 -4.20
C ALA A 713 -14.41 -28.16 -3.85
N GLU A 714 -13.20 -28.16 -4.38
CA GLU A 714 -12.19 -29.20 -4.10
C GLU A 714 -11.75 -29.20 -2.64
N TYR A 715 -11.76 -28.01 -2.02
CA TYR A 715 -11.42 -27.83 -0.62
C TYR A 715 -12.20 -26.65 -0.03
N ILE A 716 -12.72 -26.81 1.17
CA ILE A 716 -13.47 -25.78 1.89
C ILE A 716 -12.88 -25.65 3.29
N GLN A 717 -12.66 -24.42 3.73
CA GLN A 717 -12.20 -24.13 5.09
C GLN A 717 -12.98 -22.94 5.67
N THR A 718 -13.25 -22.97 6.98
CA THR A 718 -13.90 -21.86 7.66
C THR A 718 -12.88 -20.82 8.11
N LEU A 719 -13.29 -19.54 8.17
CA LEU A 719 -12.47 -18.47 8.73
C LEU A 719 -12.37 -18.57 10.27
N ASP A 720 -13.35 -19.22 10.90
CA ASP A 720 -13.51 -19.25 12.36
C ASP A 720 -12.78 -20.41 13.06
N ASP A 721 -12.21 -21.37 12.32
CA ASP A 721 -11.47 -22.48 12.92
C ASP A 721 -10.16 -22.00 13.54
N SER A 722 -10.23 -21.62 14.80
CA SER A 722 -9.07 -21.42 15.67
C SER A 722 -8.57 -22.78 16.15
N ASN A 723 -7.61 -23.37 15.45
CA ASN A 723 -6.74 -24.43 15.96
C ASN A 723 -5.29 -24.10 15.68
#